data_3f5f21251ee5348ffcd8143d46dd9856
#
_entry.id   3f5f21251ee5348ffcd8143d46dd9856
#
_cell.length_a   1.000
_cell.length_b   1.000
_cell.length_c   1.000
_cell.angle_alpha   90.00
_cell.angle_beta   90.00
_cell.angle_gamma   90.00
#
_symmetry.space_group_name_H-M   'P 1'
#
loop_
_entity.id
_entity.type
_entity.pdbx_description
1 polymer ?
#
loop_
_entity_poly.entity_id
_entity_poly.type
_entity_poly.pdbx_seq_one_letter_code
_entity_poly.pdbx_strand_id
1 'polypeptide(L)'
;MAKYLVIVESPAKVKTIKKFLGSNYDVQASNGHVRDFPKSQFGIDVENDFEPKYITIRGKGELLANLRKAAKKADKIYLATDPDREGEAISWHLMQALKEDPAKMRRISFNEITKTAVKNSIKQPRDLDMNLVDAQQARRMLDRMVGYSISPLLWAKVKRGLSAGRVQSVALRIICDREDEINSFIPEEYWSLDGEFKIKGEKKPLQAKFYGTDKKLPIHNKAEMDELLEKLENAEYEITEVKKGERTKNAPLPFTTSTLQQEAAKTLNFSTQKTMRLAQQLYEGIDIKGSGTVGLISYLRTDSTRISQEADEAARAYIGEQYGEHYVSTNEKVLKKDQKIQDAHEAIRPTDISRTPVMVKESLSRDQFRLYQLIWKRFTASRMSAAKYETTSVKIGAGEYTFTVAASKIIFDGFMSVYMQEEDNQKSNVLSQSLEKGMKLQLTELKPEQHFTQPPAHYTEASLVKALEEQGIGRPSTYAPTITTIISRRYVSKEQKNLYVTELGEVVNNIMKQAFPSIVDVRFTAMMEGLLDCVEEGTVQWKTVVRNFYPDLKKDVDAAEQELEKVEIQDEVTDEICDVCGRNMVIKYGPHGRFLACPGFPECRNTKPYYEKIGVSCPKCGKDVVLKKTQKGRKYYGCIDNPECDFMSWQKPSAKKCPVCGSYMVEKGNKIVCSETTCGYVEQKSKED
;
A
#
# COMPACT_ATOMS: atom_id res chain seq x y z
N MET A 1 14.75 -4.17 44.31
CA MET A 1 14.01 -4.94 43.28
C MET A 1 12.99 -4.02 42.67
N ALA A 2 12.70 -4.18 41.37
CA ALA A 2 11.67 -3.39 40.73
C ALA A 2 10.29 -3.65 41.37
N LYS A 3 9.57 -2.59 41.70
CA LYS A 3 8.23 -2.66 42.33
C LYS A 3 7.12 -2.95 41.32
N TYR A 4 7.32 -2.56 40.04
CA TYR A 4 6.28 -2.57 39.02
C TYR A 4 6.74 -3.39 37.84
N LEU A 5 5.84 -4.20 37.26
CA LEU A 5 6.05 -4.91 36.03
C LEU A 5 5.28 -4.18 34.88
N VAL A 6 5.95 -3.91 33.78
CA VAL A 6 5.33 -3.36 32.57
C VAL A 6 5.50 -4.38 31.46
N ILE A 7 4.39 -4.85 30.88
CA ILE A 7 4.41 -5.81 29.78
C ILE A 7 4.01 -5.11 28.48
N VAL A 8 4.92 -5.13 27.52
CA VAL A 8 4.74 -4.56 26.16
C VAL A 8 4.68 -5.68 25.11
N GLU A 9 4.33 -5.37 23.88
CA GLU A 9 4.20 -6.37 22.82
C GLU A 9 5.52 -6.86 22.25
N SER A 10 6.50 -5.96 22.12
CA SER A 10 7.75 -6.24 21.38
C SER A 10 8.99 -5.94 22.18
N PRO A 11 10.12 -6.66 21.93
CA PRO A 11 11.41 -6.38 22.55
C PRO A 11 11.96 -4.98 22.23
N ALA A 12 11.61 -4.42 21.06
CA ALA A 12 12.03 -3.07 20.69
C ALA A 12 11.45 -2.03 21.66
N LYS A 13 10.16 -2.13 21.98
CA LYS A 13 9.52 -1.26 22.99
C LYS A 13 10.12 -1.39 24.37
N VAL A 14 10.56 -2.60 24.78
CA VAL A 14 11.21 -2.80 26.08
C VAL A 14 12.41 -1.86 26.22
N LYS A 15 13.27 -1.82 25.21
CA LYS A 15 14.50 -1.00 25.22
C LYS A 15 14.17 0.49 25.39
N THR A 16 13.16 0.97 24.69
CA THR A 16 12.74 2.38 24.73
C THR A 16 12.07 2.75 26.05
N ILE A 17 11.06 1.99 26.46
CA ILE A 17 10.23 2.30 27.63
C ILE A 17 11.00 2.16 28.92
N LYS A 18 11.90 1.16 29.04
CA LYS A 18 12.74 0.97 30.22
C LYS A 18 13.61 2.20 30.53
N LYS A 19 14.13 2.87 29.50
CA LYS A 19 14.90 4.11 29.65
C LYS A 19 14.07 5.26 30.23
N PHE A 20 12.77 5.30 29.91
CA PHE A 20 11.88 6.37 30.38
C PHE A 20 11.39 6.20 31.80
N LEU A 21 11.26 4.96 32.26
CA LEU A 21 10.62 4.62 33.55
C LEU A 21 11.61 4.46 34.71
N GLY A 22 12.85 4.09 34.45
CA GLY A 22 13.89 3.93 35.46
C GLY A 22 13.83 2.57 36.20
N SER A 23 14.61 2.45 37.27
CA SER A 23 14.91 1.16 37.95
C SER A 23 13.75 0.54 38.74
N ASN A 24 12.74 1.31 39.08
CA ASN A 24 11.57 0.80 39.82
C ASN A 24 10.62 -0.05 38.93
N TYR A 25 10.84 -0.04 37.63
CA TYR A 25 10.02 -0.74 36.66
C TYR A 25 10.83 -1.84 35.95
N ASP A 26 10.30 -3.06 36.02
CA ASP A 26 10.74 -4.18 35.20
C ASP A 26 9.90 -4.16 33.90
N VAL A 27 10.54 -3.99 32.76
CA VAL A 27 9.85 -3.93 31.46
C VAL A 27 10.17 -5.20 30.69
N GLN A 28 9.14 -5.97 30.34
CA GLN A 28 9.25 -7.22 29.61
C GLN A 28 8.33 -7.25 28.39
N ALA A 29 8.62 -8.12 27.41
CA ALA A 29 7.81 -8.26 26.20
C ALA A 29 7.03 -9.57 26.18
N SER A 30 5.79 -9.54 25.68
CA SER A 30 4.98 -10.73 25.40
C SER A 30 5.33 -11.36 24.03
N ASN A 31 6.01 -10.62 23.18
CA ASN A 31 6.28 -11.00 21.79
C ASN A 31 4.98 -11.30 21.02
N GLY A 32 3.98 -10.44 21.13
CA GLY A 32 2.64 -10.58 20.55
C GLY A 32 1.71 -11.44 21.41
N HIS A 33 0.72 -12.08 20.78
CA HIS A 33 -0.24 -12.95 21.46
C HIS A 33 0.44 -14.13 22.18
N VAL A 34 -0.07 -14.48 23.35
CA VAL A 34 0.39 -15.64 24.15
C VAL A 34 -0.58 -16.82 24.11
N ARG A 35 -1.84 -16.58 23.72
CA ARG A 35 -2.90 -17.57 23.55
C ARG A 35 -3.56 -17.39 22.18
N ASP A 36 -4.02 -18.47 21.58
CA ASP A 36 -4.77 -18.49 20.33
C ASP A 36 -5.58 -19.79 20.23
N PHE A 37 -6.41 -19.92 19.20
CA PHE A 37 -7.08 -21.18 18.88
C PHE A 37 -6.08 -22.30 18.56
N PRO A 38 -6.40 -23.57 18.86
CA PRO A 38 -5.59 -24.71 18.46
C PRO A 38 -5.49 -24.78 16.92
N LYS A 39 -4.29 -25.04 16.39
CA LYS A 39 -4.07 -25.06 14.92
C LYS A 39 -4.81 -26.20 14.23
N SER A 40 -4.92 -27.36 14.87
CA SER A 40 -5.45 -28.61 14.31
C SER A 40 -6.92 -28.88 14.63
N GLN A 41 -7.58 -27.99 15.35
CA GLN A 41 -8.99 -28.14 15.76
C GLN A 41 -9.73 -26.85 15.46
N PHE A 42 -11.04 -26.92 15.27
CA PHE A 42 -11.90 -25.76 15.06
C PHE A 42 -11.76 -24.73 16.20
N GLY A 43 -11.80 -25.23 17.44
CA GLY A 43 -11.53 -24.44 18.63
C GLY A 43 -12.67 -23.52 19.05
N ILE A 44 -13.85 -23.69 18.50
CA ILE A 44 -15.07 -22.96 18.85
C ILE A 44 -16.12 -23.99 19.19
N ASP A 45 -16.72 -23.87 20.36
CA ASP A 45 -17.79 -24.75 20.83
C ASP A 45 -19.15 -24.15 20.43
N VAL A 46 -19.65 -24.62 19.27
CA VAL A 46 -20.89 -24.09 18.65
C VAL A 46 -22.11 -24.38 19.52
N GLU A 47 -22.15 -25.55 20.15
CA GLU A 47 -23.29 -25.99 20.96
C GLU A 47 -23.34 -25.27 22.32
N ASN A 48 -22.18 -24.86 22.84
CA ASN A 48 -22.06 -24.06 24.04
C ASN A 48 -21.92 -22.57 23.73
N ASP A 49 -22.84 -22.03 22.95
CA ASP A 49 -22.95 -20.60 22.60
C ASP A 49 -21.63 -19.99 22.08
N PHE A 50 -20.96 -20.71 21.16
CA PHE A 50 -19.72 -20.30 20.51
C PHE A 50 -18.57 -20.01 21.50
N GLU A 51 -18.46 -20.72 22.61
CA GLU A 51 -17.39 -20.52 23.57
C GLU A 51 -16.01 -20.80 22.93
N PRO A 52 -15.07 -19.83 22.98
CA PRO A 52 -13.75 -19.98 22.36
C PRO A 52 -12.81 -20.82 23.23
N LYS A 53 -12.19 -21.82 22.62
CA LYS A 53 -11.20 -22.69 23.28
C LYS A 53 -9.79 -22.18 23.03
N TYR A 54 -9.32 -21.23 23.85
CA TYR A 54 -7.97 -20.69 23.74
C TYR A 54 -6.94 -21.60 24.42
N ILE A 55 -5.82 -21.82 23.72
CA ILE A 55 -4.65 -22.54 24.26
C ILE A 55 -3.41 -21.65 24.23
N THR A 56 -2.42 -21.96 25.04
CA THR A 56 -1.11 -21.32 24.97
C THR A 56 -0.45 -21.63 23.62
N ILE A 57 0.01 -20.59 22.91
CA ILE A 57 0.70 -20.74 21.64
C ILE A 57 1.98 -21.57 21.84
N ARG A 58 2.20 -22.55 20.95
CA ARG A 58 3.40 -23.39 20.98
C ARG A 58 4.67 -22.53 20.95
N GLY A 59 5.60 -22.78 21.86
CA GLY A 59 6.85 -22.01 22.04
C GLY A 59 6.73 -20.81 22.98
N LYS A 60 5.53 -20.48 23.51
CA LYS A 60 5.34 -19.38 24.47
C LYS A 60 5.38 -19.84 25.95
N GLY A 61 5.55 -21.13 26.22
CA GLY A 61 5.50 -21.66 27.57
C GLY A 61 6.59 -21.08 28.49
N GLU A 62 7.85 -21.05 28.04
CA GLU A 62 8.96 -20.48 28.79
C GLU A 62 8.80 -18.98 29.03
N LEU A 63 8.40 -18.24 28.00
CA LEU A 63 8.10 -16.82 28.10
C LEU A 63 7.05 -16.54 29.17
N LEU A 64 5.94 -17.29 29.16
CA LEU A 64 4.87 -17.15 30.15
C LEU A 64 5.34 -17.54 31.58
N ALA A 65 6.20 -18.55 31.70
CA ALA A 65 6.78 -18.92 32.97
C ALA A 65 7.63 -17.77 33.56
N ASN A 66 8.43 -17.12 32.71
CA ASN A 66 9.25 -15.97 33.12
C ASN A 66 8.37 -14.76 33.49
N LEU A 67 7.35 -14.44 32.68
CA LEU A 67 6.40 -13.37 32.99
C LEU A 67 5.64 -13.63 34.31
N ARG A 68 5.21 -14.87 34.60
CA ARG A 68 4.58 -15.24 35.87
C ARG A 68 5.51 -15.05 37.05
N LYS A 69 6.80 -15.42 36.91
CA LYS A 69 7.79 -15.19 37.98
C LYS A 69 7.98 -13.70 38.29
N ALA A 70 7.99 -12.87 37.24
CA ALA A 70 8.08 -11.41 37.39
C ALA A 70 6.79 -10.84 37.99
N ALA A 71 5.62 -11.28 37.53
CA ALA A 71 4.31 -10.85 37.99
C ALA A 71 4.10 -11.10 39.50
N LYS A 72 4.54 -12.28 40.01
CA LYS A 72 4.48 -12.63 41.46
C LYS A 72 5.27 -11.68 42.36
N LYS A 73 6.37 -11.10 41.82
CA LYS A 73 7.25 -10.20 42.58
C LYS A 73 6.81 -8.73 42.49
N ALA A 74 5.91 -8.40 41.57
CA ALA A 74 5.46 -7.05 41.34
C ALA A 74 4.27 -6.69 42.23
N ASP A 75 4.27 -5.45 42.75
CA ASP A 75 3.15 -4.87 43.49
C ASP A 75 1.99 -4.52 42.56
N LYS A 76 2.34 -4.04 41.35
CA LYS A 76 1.38 -3.74 40.27
C LYS A 76 1.95 -4.17 38.92
N ILE A 77 1.06 -4.53 38.01
CA ILE A 77 1.36 -4.98 36.64
C ILE A 77 0.64 -4.04 35.68
N TYR A 78 1.41 -3.40 34.78
CA TYR A 78 0.89 -2.56 33.73
C TYR A 78 0.94 -3.29 32.40
N LEU A 79 -0.21 -3.45 31.75
CA LEU A 79 -0.35 -4.04 30.43
C LEU A 79 -0.27 -2.89 29.40
N ALA A 80 0.89 -2.75 28.77
CA ALA A 80 1.28 -1.60 27.93
C ALA A 80 1.39 -1.97 26.46
N THR A 81 0.39 -2.69 25.95
CA THR A 81 0.27 -3.08 24.55
C THR A 81 -0.26 -1.91 23.70
N ASP A 82 -0.27 -2.04 22.36
CA ASP A 82 -0.70 -0.99 21.46
C ASP A 82 -2.15 -0.49 21.73
N PRO A 83 -2.49 0.74 21.31
CA PRO A 83 -3.78 1.35 21.60
C PRO A 83 -4.89 0.92 20.61
N ASP A 84 -4.85 -0.33 20.12
CA ASP A 84 -5.87 -0.88 19.24
C ASP A 84 -6.51 -2.15 19.84
N ARG A 85 -7.56 -2.68 19.18
CA ARG A 85 -8.25 -3.90 19.61
C ARG A 85 -7.36 -5.13 19.71
N GLU A 86 -6.30 -5.22 18.88
CA GLU A 86 -5.32 -6.31 19.00
C GLU A 86 -4.49 -6.19 20.27
N GLY A 87 -4.03 -4.97 20.62
CA GLY A 87 -3.32 -4.71 21.85
C GLY A 87 -4.20 -4.96 23.10
N GLU A 88 -5.48 -4.60 23.03
CA GLU A 88 -6.43 -4.86 24.12
C GLU A 88 -6.63 -6.38 24.33
N ALA A 89 -6.79 -7.15 23.24
CA ALA A 89 -6.91 -8.60 23.30
C ALA A 89 -5.62 -9.27 23.81
N ILE A 90 -4.44 -8.79 23.42
CA ILE A 90 -3.15 -9.27 23.95
C ILE A 90 -3.11 -9.05 25.45
N SER A 91 -3.50 -7.86 25.93
CA SER A 91 -3.58 -7.54 27.36
C SER A 91 -4.55 -8.45 28.11
N TRP A 92 -5.73 -8.71 27.54
CA TRP A 92 -6.71 -9.63 28.11
C TRP A 92 -6.18 -11.07 28.18
N HIS A 93 -5.55 -11.57 27.13
CA HIS A 93 -4.92 -12.88 27.13
C HIS A 93 -3.80 -13.00 28.15
N LEU A 94 -3.00 -11.94 28.35
CA LEU A 94 -1.98 -11.88 29.39
C LEU A 94 -2.59 -11.92 30.77
N MET A 95 -3.64 -11.15 31.05
CA MET A 95 -4.36 -11.16 32.32
C MET A 95 -4.84 -12.57 32.70
N GLN A 96 -5.43 -13.27 31.74
CA GLN A 96 -5.86 -14.66 31.92
C GLN A 96 -4.69 -15.65 32.12
N ALA A 97 -3.59 -15.43 31.40
CA ALA A 97 -2.45 -16.33 31.35
C ALA A 97 -1.53 -16.19 32.58
N LEU A 98 -1.42 -15.01 33.17
CA LEU A 98 -0.53 -14.72 34.31
C LEU A 98 -1.01 -15.35 35.60
N LYS A 99 -2.32 -15.56 35.76
CA LYS A 99 -2.95 -16.18 36.96
C LYS A 99 -2.64 -15.40 38.24
N GLU A 100 -2.55 -14.10 38.19
CA GLU A 100 -2.40 -13.17 39.32
C GLU A 100 -3.74 -12.49 39.61
N ASP A 101 -3.83 -11.82 40.78
CA ASP A 101 -5.01 -11.03 41.13
C ASP A 101 -5.29 -9.95 40.09
N PRO A 102 -6.48 -9.92 39.45
CA PRO A 102 -6.86 -8.90 38.50
C PRO A 102 -6.74 -7.46 39.05
N ALA A 103 -6.90 -7.26 40.34
CA ALA A 103 -6.77 -5.96 41.02
C ALA A 103 -5.35 -5.38 40.92
N LYS A 104 -4.32 -6.22 40.75
CA LYS A 104 -2.94 -5.80 40.55
C LYS A 104 -2.66 -5.36 39.10
N MET A 105 -3.52 -5.72 38.12
CA MET A 105 -3.30 -5.51 36.71
C MET A 105 -4.09 -4.30 36.23
N ARG A 106 -3.42 -3.41 35.49
CA ARG A 106 -4.02 -2.22 34.90
C ARG A 106 -3.54 -2.04 33.48
N ARG A 107 -4.42 -1.56 32.64
CA ARG A 107 -4.13 -1.20 31.25
C ARG A 107 -3.55 0.21 31.17
N ILE A 108 -2.49 0.39 30.42
CA ILE A 108 -1.99 1.68 29.98
C ILE A 108 -1.83 1.69 28.46
N SER A 109 -2.17 2.77 27.81
CA SER A 109 -2.01 2.96 26.37
C SER A 109 -1.48 4.35 26.07
N PHE A 110 -0.76 4.47 24.97
CA PHE A 110 -0.20 5.72 24.50
C PHE A 110 -0.08 5.69 22.96
N ASN A 111 -0.41 6.81 22.33
CA ASN A 111 -0.38 6.94 20.87
C ASN A 111 1.02 7.22 20.32
N GLU A 112 2.00 7.47 21.18
CA GLU A 112 3.39 7.71 20.82
C GLU A 112 4.33 7.23 21.92
N ILE A 113 5.51 6.76 21.56
CA ILE A 113 6.49 6.27 22.53
C ILE A 113 7.50 7.38 22.85
N THR A 114 7.01 8.37 23.58
CA THR A 114 7.80 9.47 24.15
C THR A 114 7.84 9.36 25.67
N LYS A 115 8.86 10.02 26.28
CA LYS A 115 9.01 10.00 27.75
C LYS A 115 7.78 10.60 28.45
N THR A 116 7.21 11.65 27.90
CA THR A 116 6.04 12.35 28.43
C THR A 116 4.80 11.47 28.32
N ALA A 117 4.49 10.93 27.13
CA ALA A 117 3.33 10.09 26.91
C ALA A 117 3.34 8.84 27.80
N VAL A 118 4.49 8.13 27.88
CA VAL A 118 4.64 6.93 28.71
C VAL A 118 4.48 7.25 30.20
N LYS A 119 5.07 8.35 30.70
CA LYS A 119 4.91 8.73 32.11
C LYS A 119 3.49 9.17 32.44
N ASN A 120 2.81 9.86 31.55
CA ASN A 120 1.45 10.29 31.75
C ASN A 120 0.47 9.09 31.77
N SER A 121 0.66 8.12 30.87
CA SER A 121 -0.19 6.91 30.85
C SER A 121 -0.09 6.08 32.15
N ILE A 122 1.09 6.02 32.77
CA ILE A 122 1.25 5.33 34.07
C ILE A 122 0.50 6.04 35.21
N LYS A 123 0.34 7.37 35.12
CA LYS A 123 -0.42 8.15 36.12
C LYS A 123 -1.93 7.96 35.98
N GLN A 124 -2.39 7.56 34.80
CA GLN A 124 -3.81 7.39 34.45
C GLN A 124 -4.08 5.97 33.93
N PRO A 125 -3.82 4.93 34.74
CA PRO A 125 -4.11 3.57 34.32
C PRO A 125 -5.62 3.33 34.34
N ARG A 126 -6.08 2.48 33.41
CA ARG A 126 -7.49 2.09 33.28
C ARG A 126 -7.68 0.57 33.41
N ASP A 127 -8.91 0.16 33.47
CA ASP A 127 -9.27 -1.24 33.28
C ASP A 127 -9.22 -1.62 31.80
N LEU A 128 -9.29 -2.92 31.51
CA LEU A 128 -9.43 -3.40 30.14
C LEU A 128 -10.78 -2.93 29.56
N ASP A 129 -10.74 -2.51 28.32
CA ASP A 129 -11.95 -2.26 27.55
C ASP A 129 -12.44 -3.57 26.94
N MET A 130 -13.48 -4.13 27.53
CA MET A 130 -14.02 -5.41 27.08
C MET A 130 -14.72 -5.33 25.74
N ASN A 131 -15.20 -4.16 25.30
CA ASN A 131 -15.79 -4.00 23.99
C ASN A 131 -14.72 -4.16 22.88
N LEU A 132 -13.53 -3.58 23.08
CA LEU A 132 -12.37 -3.80 22.21
C LEU A 132 -11.92 -5.26 22.17
N VAL A 133 -11.90 -5.93 23.34
CA VAL A 133 -11.59 -7.36 23.43
C VAL A 133 -12.61 -8.18 22.65
N ASP A 134 -13.88 -7.91 22.82
CA ASP A 134 -14.99 -8.62 22.20
C ASP A 134 -15.01 -8.41 20.69
N ALA A 135 -14.72 -7.20 20.20
CA ALA A 135 -14.58 -6.90 18.78
C ALA A 135 -13.44 -7.70 18.14
N GLN A 136 -12.29 -7.81 18.83
CA GLN A 136 -11.18 -8.64 18.37
C GLN A 136 -11.53 -10.13 18.40
N GLN A 137 -12.18 -10.62 19.46
CA GLN A 137 -12.65 -11.99 19.56
C GLN A 137 -13.61 -12.34 18.43
N ALA A 138 -14.65 -11.52 18.20
CA ALA A 138 -15.61 -11.72 17.12
C ALA A 138 -14.90 -11.83 15.76
N ARG A 139 -14.02 -10.90 15.48
CA ARG A 139 -13.21 -10.91 14.26
C ARG A 139 -12.40 -12.19 14.13
N ARG A 140 -11.66 -12.56 15.19
CA ARG A 140 -10.81 -13.75 15.21
C ARG A 140 -11.63 -15.02 14.97
N MET A 141 -12.84 -15.09 15.54
CA MET A 141 -13.77 -16.21 15.36
C MET A 141 -14.32 -16.28 13.94
N LEU A 142 -14.77 -15.17 13.38
CA LEU A 142 -15.26 -15.11 12.00
C LEU A 142 -14.17 -15.55 11.01
N ASP A 143 -12.94 -15.03 11.17
CA ASP A 143 -11.82 -15.41 10.32
C ASP A 143 -11.43 -16.89 10.53
N ARG A 144 -11.59 -17.41 11.75
CA ARG A 144 -11.41 -18.84 12.06
C ARG A 144 -12.47 -19.71 11.40
N MET A 145 -13.74 -19.35 11.50
CA MET A 145 -14.85 -20.07 10.88
C MET A 145 -14.65 -20.18 9.37
N VAL A 146 -14.42 -19.06 8.69
CA VAL A 146 -14.19 -19.04 7.24
C VAL A 146 -12.94 -19.84 6.86
N GLY A 147 -11.82 -19.52 7.49
CA GLY A 147 -10.53 -20.13 7.13
C GLY A 147 -10.46 -21.62 7.40
N TYR A 148 -11.04 -22.09 8.51
CA TYR A 148 -11.01 -23.50 8.90
C TYR A 148 -12.02 -24.36 8.11
N SER A 149 -13.17 -23.81 7.74
CA SER A 149 -14.18 -24.52 6.98
C SER A 149 -13.89 -24.56 5.47
N ILE A 150 -13.50 -23.44 4.88
CA ILE A 150 -13.33 -23.34 3.42
C ILE A 150 -11.93 -23.80 2.96
N SER A 151 -10.85 -23.54 3.72
CA SER A 151 -9.51 -23.91 3.26
C SER A 151 -9.32 -25.41 3.04
N PRO A 152 -9.79 -26.34 3.90
CA PRO A 152 -9.74 -27.77 3.62
C PRO A 152 -10.48 -28.18 2.36
N LEU A 153 -11.63 -27.55 2.09
CA LEU A 153 -12.38 -27.78 0.86
C LEU A 153 -11.57 -27.41 -0.38
N LEU A 154 -10.91 -26.23 -0.38
CA LEU A 154 -9.99 -25.85 -1.45
C LEU A 154 -8.82 -26.83 -1.59
N TRP A 155 -8.36 -27.44 -0.49
CA TRP A 155 -7.30 -28.47 -0.58
C TRP A 155 -7.78 -29.75 -1.22
N ALA A 156 -9.00 -30.15 -0.95
CA ALA A 156 -9.59 -31.36 -1.51
C ALA A 156 -9.95 -31.20 -3.00
N LYS A 157 -10.49 -30.01 -3.35
CA LYS A 157 -11.03 -29.77 -4.70
C LYS A 157 -10.01 -29.16 -5.68
N VAL A 158 -8.96 -28.47 -5.19
CA VAL A 158 -7.94 -27.82 -6.05
C VAL A 158 -6.54 -28.28 -5.66
N LYS A 159 -5.96 -27.75 -4.57
CA LYS A 159 -4.57 -28.02 -4.19
C LYS A 159 -4.31 -27.70 -2.71
N ARG A 160 -3.46 -28.52 -2.06
CA ARG A 160 -3.01 -28.26 -0.69
C ARG A 160 -2.27 -26.94 -0.55
N GLY A 161 -2.47 -26.27 0.59
CA GLY A 161 -1.81 -25.02 0.95
C GLY A 161 -2.54 -23.75 0.51
N LEU A 162 -3.71 -23.87 -0.13
CA LEU A 162 -4.60 -22.74 -0.40
C LEU A 162 -5.30 -22.27 0.90
N SER A 163 -5.76 -21.05 0.90
CA SER A 163 -6.55 -20.51 2.02
C SER A 163 -7.63 -19.56 1.53
N ALA A 164 -8.78 -19.61 2.19
CA ALA A 164 -9.82 -18.62 2.09
C ALA A 164 -9.88 -17.77 3.35
N GLY A 165 -10.39 -16.55 3.21
CA GLY A 165 -10.63 -15.64 4.31
C GLY A 165 -11.49 -14.48 3.83
N ARG A 166 -12.32 -13.91 4.68
CA ARG A 166 -13.29 -12.87 4.30
C ARG A 166 -12.66 -11.75 3.47
N VAL A 167 -11.74 -11.01 4.03
CA VAL A 167 -11.12 -9.85 3.37
C VAL A 167 -10.23 -10.28 2.19
N GLN A 168 -9.47 -11.37 2.33
CA GLN A 168 -8.57 -11.81 1.25
C GLN A 168 -9.32 -12.29 0.00
N SER A 169 -10.47 -12.99 0.18
CA SER A 169 -11.24 -13.49 -0.95
C SER A 169 -11.96 -12.37 -1.69
N VAL A 170 -12.45 -11.36 -0.98
CA VAL A 170 -13.00 -10.16 -1.60
C VAL A 170 -11.93 -9.33 -2.32
N ALA A 171 -10.74 -9.19 -1.72
CA ALA A 171 -9.64 -8.50 -2.39
C ALA A 171 -9.21 -9.21 -3.70
N LEU A 172 -9.20 -10.55 -3.71
CA LEU A 172 -8.98 -11.32 -4.93
C LEU A 172 -10.08 -11.08 -5.95
N ARG A 173 -11.34 -11.12 -5.55
CA ARG A 173 -12.50 -10.86 -6.41
C ARG A 173 -12.41 -9.49 -7.08
N ILE A 174 -12.11 -8.44 -6.33
CA ILE A 174 -11.96 -7.07 -6.87
C ILE A 174 -10.90 -7.03 -7.98
N ILE A 175 -9.80 -7.77 -7.83
CA ILE A 175 -8.77 -7.83 -8.87
C ILE A 175 -9.25 -8.63 -10.07
N CYS A 176 -9.95 -9.77 -9.86
CA CYS A 176 -10.51 -10.56 -10.95
C CYS A 176 -11.56 -9.77 -11.75
N ASP A 177 -12.48 -9.11 -11.07
CA ASP A 177 -13.53 -8.30 -11.71
C ASP A 177 -12.87 -7.16 -12.55
N ARG A 178 -11.74 -6.59 -12.11
CA ARG A 178 -10.95 -5.63 -12.89
C ARG A 178 -10.29 -6.26 -14.12
N GLU A 179 -9.77 -7.47 -14.03
CA GLU A 179 -9.24 -8.19 -15.20
C GLU A 179 -10.35 -8.46 -16.23
N ASP A 180 -11.55 -8.83 -15.75
CA ASP A 180 -12.72 -9.03 -16.62
C ASP A 180 -13.11 -7.72 -17.33
N GLU A 181 -13.11 -6.57 -16.62
CA GLU A 181 -13.33 -5.25 -17.20
C GLU A 181 -12.28 -4.91 -18.28
N ILE A 182 -11.00 -5.21 -18.01
CA ILE A 182 -9.90 -4.95 -18.96
C ILE A 182 -10.04 -5.83 -20.20
N ASN A 183 -10.32 -7.13 -20.01
CA ASN A 183 -10.39 -8.11 -21.08
C ASN A 183 -11.64 -7.93 -21.97
N SER A 184 -12.72 -7.42 -21.41
CA SER A 184 -13.97 -7.13 -22.15
C SER A 184 -14.03 -5.71 -22.73
N PHE A 185 -13.01 -4.89 -22.47
CA PHE A 185 -12.98 -3.49 -22.91
C PHE A 185 -12.82 -3.38 -24.43
N ILE A 186 -13.69 -2.60 -25.04
CA ILE A 186 -13.65 -2.29 -26.47
C ILE A 186 -13.19 -0.83 -26.62
N PRO A 187 -12.01 -0.58 -27.21
CA PRO A 187 -11.55 0.77 -27.45
C PRO A 187 -12.47 1.54 -28.41
N GLU A 188 -12.87 2.74 -28.04
CA GLU A 188 -13.65 3.65 -28.86
C GLU A 188 -12.74 4.75 -29.42
N GLU A 189 -12.85 5.02 -30.71
CA GLU A 189 -12.13 6.08 -31.39
C GLU A 189 -12.69 7.45 -30.98
N TYR A 190 -11.79 8.39 -30.74
CA TYR A 190 -12.11 9.81 -30.61
C TYR A 190 -10.94 10.67 -31.08
N TRP A 191 -11.22 11.90 -31.39
CA TRP A 191 -10.24 12.84 -31.90
C TRP A 191 -10.14 14.07 -31.03
N SER A 192 -8.93 14.65 -30.98
CA SER A 192 -8.69 15.97 -30.43
C SER A 192 -8.10 16.89 -31.47
N LEU A 193 -8.34 18.17 -31.34
CA LEU A 193 -7.81 19.18 -32.21
C LEU A 193 -7.16 20.29 -31.39
N ASP A 194 -5.87 20.48 -31.56
CA ASP A 194 -5.12 21.59 -31.00
C ASP A 194 -4.81 22.61 -32.11
N GLY A 195 -4.98 23.89 -31.80
CA GLY A 195 -4.62 24.99 -32.69
C GLY A 195 -3.41 25.77 -32.18
N GLU A 196 -2.48 26.09 -33.06
CA GLU A 196 -1.37 26.98 -32.76
C GLU A 196 -1.62 28.36 -33.40
N PHE A 197 -1.59 29.40 -32.55
CA PHE A 197 -1.91 30.78 -32.96
C PHE A 197 -0.75 31.71 -32.73
N LYS A 198 -0.41 32.50 -33.77
CA LYS A 198 0.62 33.52 -33.65
C LYS A 198 0.00 34.82 -33.14
N ILE A 199 0.61 35.41 -32.13
CA ILE A 199 0.27 36.73 -31.62
C ILE A 199 1.30 37.72 -32.10
N LYS A 200 0.82 38.88 -32.63
CA LYS A 200 1.67 39.94 -33.14
C LYS A 200 2.64 40.45 -32.06
N GLY A 201 3.94 40.34 -32.29
CA GLY A 201 4.99 40.77 -31.37
C GLY A 201 5.52 39.67 -30.44
N GLU A 202 4.98 38.46 -30.50
CA GLU A 202 5.41 37.33 -29.63
C GLU A 202 6.18 36.27 -30.43
N LYS A 203 7.19 35.70 -29.76
CA LYS A 203 8.04 34.64 -30.35
C LYS A 203 7.44 33.24 -30.25
N LYS A 204 6.62 32.98 -29.24
CA LYS A 204 6.03 31.65 -29.02
C LYS A 204 4.57 31.65 -29.42
N PRO A 205 4.11 30.62 -30.15
CA PRO A 205 2.70 30.50 -30.51
C PRO A 205 1.85 30.18 -29.24
N LEU A 206 0.61 30.63 -29.28
CA LEU A 206 -0.40 30.27 -28.28
C LEU A 206 -1.01 28.95 -28.71
N GLN A 207 -0.93 27.93 -27.83
CA GLN A 207 -1.58 26.64 -28.05
C GLN A 207 -2.97 26.66 -27.39
N ALA A 208 -3.99 26.33 -28.16
CA ALA A 208 -5.37 26.28 -27.70
C ALA A 208 -6.03 24.96 -28.13
N LYS A 209 -6.89 24.43 -27.26
CA LYS A 209 -7.65 23.20 -27.50
C LYS A 209 -9.03 23.53 -28.07
N PHE A 210 -9.44 22.82 -29.10
CA PHE A 210 -10.78 22.87 -29.61
C PHE A 210 -11.78 22.49 -28.53
N TYR A 211 -12.83 23.25 -28.37
CA TYR A 211 -13.88 23.00 -27.38
C TYR A 211 -15.19 22.54 -28.03
N GLY A 212 -15.57 23.17 -29.14
CA GLY A 212 -16.82 22.96 -29.82
C GLY A 212 -17.49 24.29 -30.16
N THR A 213 -18.79 24.38 -29.97
CA THR A 213 -19.58 25.59 -30.10
C THR A 213 -19.83 26.17 -28.70
N ASP A 214 -21.08 26.49 -28.33
CA ASP A 214 -21.47 26.84 -26.97
C ASP A 214 -21.35 25.67 -26.00
N LYS A 215 -21.32 24.44 -26.53
CA LYS A 215 -21.14 23.20 -25.78
C LYS A 215 -19.91 22.47 -26.31
N LYS A 216 -19.34 21.62 -25.44
CA LYS A 216 -18.27 20.73 -25.84
C LYS A 216 -18.75 19.79 -26.93
N LEU A 217 -18.03 19.78 -28.08
CA LEU A 217 -18.34 18.93 -29.21
C LEU A 217 -17.32 17.78 -29.24
N PRO A 218 -17.73 16.54 -28.97
CA PRO A 218 -16.87 15.39 -29.18
C PRO A 218 -16.72 15.11 -30.66
N ILE A 219 -15.57 14.62 -31.07
CA ILE A 219 -15.26 14.23 -32.46
C ILE A 219 -14.95 12.74 -32.44
N HIS A 220 -15.78 11.93 -33.12
CA HIS A 220 -15.78 10.48 -32.98
C HIS A 220 -14.98 9.76 -34.07
N ASN A 221 -14.78 10.38 -35.22
CA ASN A 221 -14.14 9.74 -36.37
C ASN A 221 -13.45 10.74 -37.26
N LYS A 222 -12.68 10.20 -38.22
CA LYS A 222 -11.91 11.01 -39.15
C LYS A 222 -12.81 11.89 -40.04
N ALA A 223 -13.97 11.42 -40.49
CA ALA A 223 -14.84 12.18 -41.37
C ALA A 223 -15.37 13.46 -40.68
N GLU A 224 -15.76 13.36 -39.41
CA GLU A 224 -16.14 14.52 -38.58
C GLU A 224 -14.99 15.51 -38.41
N MET A 225 -13.76 14.98 -38.24
CA MET A 225 -12.55 15.80 -38.12
C MET A 225 -12.24 16.51 -39.42
N ASP A 226 -12.31 15.83 -40.58
CA ASP A 226 -12.02 16.38 -41.88
C ASP A 226 -13.03 17.51 -42.24
N GLU A 227 -14.34 17.31 -41.97
CA GLU A 227 -15.38 18.34 -42.11
C GLU A 227 -15.12 19.56 -41.21
N LEU A 228 -14.69 19.33 -40.00
CA LEU A 228 -14.35 20.41 -39.06
C LEU A 228 -13.14 21.21 -39.54
N LEU A 229 -12.10 20.54 -40.04
CA LEU A 229 -10.90 21.20 -40.56
C LEU A 229 -11.24 22.09 -41.77
N GLU A 230 -12.09 21.63 -42.71
CA GLU A 230 -12.54 22.46 -43.85
C GLU A 230 -13.25 23.74 -43.40
N LYS A 231 -14.09 23.66 -42.37
CA LYS A 231 -14.79 24.83 -41.82
C LYS A 231 -13.85 25.80 -41.10
N LEU A 232 -12.78 25.29 -40.50
CA LEU A 232 -11.80 26.08 -39.74
C LEU A 232 -10.70 26.69 -40.62
N GLU A 233 -10.43 26.16 -41.83
CA GLU A 233 -9.33 26.60 -42.71
C GLU A 233 -9.42 28.10 -43.08
N ASN A 234 -10.65 28.59 -43.29
CA ASN A 234 -10.91 29.97 -43.69
C ASN A 234 -11.55 30.82 -42.59
N ALA A 235 -11.56 30.33 -41.33
CA ALA A 235 -12.17 31.07 -40.25
C ALA A 235 -11.29 32.25 -39.78
N GLU A 236 -11.93 33.35 -39.39
CA GLU A 236 -11.23 34.41 -38.66
C GLU A 236 -11.13 34.04 -37.20
N TYR A 237 -9.94 34.20 -36.61
CA TYR A 237 -9.67 33.85 -35.22
C TYR A 237 -9.53 35.11 -34.37
N GLU A 238 -10.39 35.23 -33.36
CA GLU A 238 -10.41 36.38 -32.47
C GLU A 238 -10.61 35.94 -31.01
N ILE A 239 -9.95 36.63 -30.09
CA ILE A 239 -10.19 36.40 -28.65
C ILE A 239 -11.55 36.96 -28.27
N THR A 240 -12.51 36.08 -27.96
CA THR A 240 -13.88 36.45 -27.63
C THR A 240 -14.06 36.69 -26.12
N GLU A 241 -13.29 36.02 -25.29
CA GLU A 241 -13.35 36.13 -23.82
C GLU A 241 -11.98 35.91 -23.20
N VAL A 242 -11.63 36.75 -22.23
CA VAL A 242 -10.49 36.55 -21.32
C VAL A 242 -11.03 36.67 -19.90
N LYS A 243 -10.98 35.56 -19.16
CA LYS A 243 -11.45 35.48 -17.80
C LYS A 243 -10.30 35.22 -16.84
N LYS A 244 -10.04 36.16 -15.95
CA LYS A 244 -9.06 36.01 -14.86
C LYS A 244 -9.79 35.62 -13.58
N GLY A 245 -9.18 34.76 -12.79
CA GLY A 245 -9.73 34.30 -11.54
C GLY A 245 -8.63 33.80 -10.61
N GLU A 246 -9.02 33.41 -9.41
CA GLU A 246 -8.14 32.80 -8.44
C GLU A 246 -8.60 31.39 -8.14
N ARG A 247 -7.65 30.48 -7.93
CA ARG A 247 -7.89 29.12 -7.49
C ARG A 247 -7.04 28.82 -6.25
N THR A 248 -7.68 28.29 -5.23
CA THR A 248 -6.99 27.85 -4.01
C THR A 248 -6.81 26.32 -4.04
N LYS A 249 -5.60 25.86 -3.77
CA LYS A 249 -5.30 24.44 -3.52
C LYS A 249 -5.06 24.24 -2.04
N ASN A 250 -5.93 23.48 -1.39
CA ASN A 250 -5.83 23.20 0.04
C ASN A 250 -4.69 22.23 0.35
N ALA A 251 -4.07 22.40 1.51
CA ALA A 251 -3.11 21.45 2.05
C ALA A 251 -3.75 20.07 2.25
N PRO A 252 -2.99 19.00 1.97
CA PRO A 252 -3.47 17.66 2.20
C PRO A 252 -3.57 17.35 3.70
N LEU A 253 -4.50 16.46 4.09
CA LEU A 253 -4.63 15.99 5.47
C LEU A 253 -3.40 15.18 5.90
N PRO A 254 -3.13 15.07 7.21
CA PRO A 254 -2.13 14.15 7.74
C PRO A 254 -2.41 12.71 7.32
N PHE A 255 -1.40 11.84 7.39
CA PHE A 255 -1.55 10.46 6.97
C PHE A 255 -2.42 9.63 7.91
N THR A 256 -3.32 8.84 7.29
CA THR A 256 -3.85 7.60 7.83
C THR A 256 -2.95 6.44 7.39
N THR A 257 -3.18 5.23 7.90
CA THR A 257 -2.48 4.01 7.44
C THR A 257 -2.63 3.81 5.93
N SER A 258 -3.83 3.95 5.42
CA SER A 258 -4.14 3.78 4.00
C SER A 258 -3.42 4.80 3.14
N THR A 259 -3.56 6.09 3.45
CA THR A 259 -2.94 7.16 2.67
C THR A 259 -1.42 7.13 2.74
N LEU A 260 -0.83 6.70 3.87
CA LEU A 260 0.61 6.48 3.98
C LEU A 260 1.08 5.35 3.05
N GLN A 261 0.37 4.23 3.01
CA GLN A 261 0.69 3.11 2.12
C GLN A 261 0.60 3.52 0.65
N GLN A 262 -0.45 4.25 0.27
CA GLN A 262 -0.65 4.76 -1.09
C GLN A 262 0.49 5.68 -1.51
N GLU A 263 0.80 6.67 -0.69
CA GLU A 263 1.81 7.67 -1.04
C GLU A 263 3.23 7.09 -1.01
N ALA A 264 3.55 6.21 -0.07
CA ALA A 264 4.84 5.52 -0.02
C ALA A 264 5.05 4.58 -1.23
N ALA A 265 3.98 3.94 -1.72
CA ALA A 265 4.05 3.13 -2.94
C ALA A 265 4.26 4.01 -4.18
N LYS A 266 3.58 5.16 -4.27
CA LYS A 266 3.68 6.11 -5.38
C LYS A 266 5.06 6.77 -5.46
N THR A 267 5.50 7.39 -4.36
CA THR A 267 6.69 8.27 -4.34
C THR A 267 7.99 7.55 -3.98
N LEU A 268 7.92 6.54 -3.10
CA LEU A 268 9.10 5.81 -2.62
C LEU A 268 9.29 4.45 -3.28
N ASN A 269 8.28 3.97 -4.01
CA ASN A 269 8.21 2.62 -4.58
C ASN A 269 8.34 1.53 -3.50
N PHE A 270 7.70 1.75 -2.34
CA PHE A 270 7.64 0.78 -1.25
C PHE A 270 6.38 -0.08 -1.37
N SER A 271 6.50 -1.38 -1.08
CA SER A 271 5.31 -2.23 -0.89
C SER A 271 4.59 -1.83 0.40
N THR A 272 3.30 -2.15 0.49
CA THR A 272 2.49 -1.93 1.70
C THR A 272 3.12 -2.60 2.92
N GLN A 273 3.59 -3.84 2.78
CA GLN A 273 4.29 -4.57 3.84
C GLN A 273 5.58 -3.88 4.28
N LYS A 274 6.40 -3.40 3.31
CA LYS A 274 7.64 -2.69 3.62
C LYS A 274 7.34 -1.38 4.35
N THR A 275 6.35 -0.63 3.89
CA THR A 275 5.91 0.62 4.52
C THR A 275 5.52 0.40 5.98
N MET A 276 4.65 -0.59 6.25
CA MET A 276 4.21 -0.86 7.61
C MET A 276 5.34 -1.36 8.52
N ARG A 277 6.25 -2.19 8.00
CA ARG A 277 7.43 -2.64 8.77
C ARG A 277 8.35 -1.48 9.16
N LEU A 278 8.59 -0.55 8.24
CA LEU A 278 9.42 0.62 8.52
C LEU A 278 8.71 1.59 9.48
N ALA A 279 7.42 1.81 9.30
CA ALA A 279 6.60 2.61 10.20
C ALA A 279 6.60 2.02 11.64
N GLN A 280 6.49 0.71 11.78
CA GLN A 280 6.59 0.02 13.07
C GLN A 280 7.94 0.29 13.75
N GLN A 281 9.04 0.24 13.01
CA GLN A 281 10.37 0.56 13.54
C GLN A 281 10.48 2.01 14.01
N LEU A 282 9.95 2.95 13.23
CA LEU A 282 9.95 4.38 13.59
C LEU A 282 9.09 4.66 14.82
N TYR A 283 7.97 3.95 14.98
CA TYR A 283 7.08 4.05 16.14
C TYR A 283 7.70 3.47 17.40
N GLU A 284 8.25 2.23 17.34
CA GLU A 284 8.76 1.50 18.50
C GLU A 284 10.03 2.11 19.11
N GLY A 285 10.78 2.83 18.32
CA GLY A 285 11.94 3.60 18.75
C GLY A 285 13.21 3.33 17.96
N ILE A 286 13.87 4.42 17.65
CA ILE A 286 15.18 4.48 16.97
C ILE A 286 16.17 5.13 17.92
N ASP A 287 17.41 4.66 17.90
CA ASP A 287 18.51 5.24 18.69
C ASP A 287 19.03 6.50 17.97
N ILE A 288 18.63 7.66 18.47
CA ILE A 288 19.01 8.96 17.90
C ILE A 288 20.24 9.49 18.64
N LYS A 289 21.29 9.82 17.88
CA LYS A 289 22.53 10.38 18.41
C LYS A 289 22.22 11.61 19.29
N GLY A 290 22.67 11.57 20.54
CA GLY A 290 22.45 12.65 21.50
C GLY A 290 21.09 12.66 22.21
N SER A 291 20.07 11.92 21.70
CA SER A 291 18.74 11.86 22.32
C SER A 291 18.37 10.48 22.88
N GLY A 292 19.19 9.46 22.56
CA GLY A 292 18.90 8.07 22.91
C GLY A 292 17.77 7.45 22.09
N THR A 293 17.18 6.36 22.58
CA THR A 293 16.11 5.65 21.86
C THR A 293 14.79 6.35 22.06
N VAL A 294 14.14 6.76 20.97
CA VAL A 294 12.84 7.47 20.98
C VAL A 294 11.96 7.00 19.82
N GLY A 295 10.65 6.95 20.02
CA GLY A 295 9.68 6.81 18.94
C GLY A 295 9.64 8.10 18.11
N LEU A 296 9.79 7.97 16.80
CA LEU A 296 9.83 9.12 15.89
C LEU A 296 8.48 9.49 15.31
N ILE A 297 7.53 8.55 15.30
CA ILE A 297 6.17 8.79 14.79
C ILE A 297 5.12 8.32 15.79
N SER A 298 3.91 8.86 15.67
CA SER A 298 2.71 8.38 16.38
C SER A 298 2.31 6.99 15.91
N TYR A 299 1.32 6.39 16.58
CA TYR A 299 0.83 5.05 16.26
C TYR A 299 0.40 4.93 14.79
N LEU A 300 0.85 3.86 14.14
CA LEU A 300 0.82 3.70 12.70
C LEU A 300 -0.45 3.04 12.15
N ARG A 301 -1.27 2.42 12.99
CA ARG A 301 -2.52 1.79 12.58
C ARG A 301 -3.69 2.68 12.96
N THR A 302 -4.05 3.58 12.07
CA THR A 302 -5.10 4.57 12.30
C THR A 302 -5.80 4.93 10.98
N ASP A 303 -7.08 5.16 11.07
CA ASP A 303 -7.92 5.76 10.03
C ASP A 303 -8.27 7.23 10.35
N SER A 304 -7.81 7.73 11.50
CA SER A 304 -8.03 9.10 11.95
C SER A 304 -7.05 10.07 11.29
N THR A 305 -7.55 11.25 10.93
CA THR A 305 -6.74 12.43 10.53
C THR A 305 -6.65 13.47 11.65
N ARG A 306 -7.16 13.16 12.85
CA ARG A 306 -7.12 14.01 14.04
C ARG A 306 -5.69 14.19 14.53
N ILE A 307 -5.41 15.33 15.10
CA ILE A 307 -4.12 15.66 15.72
C ILE A 307 -4.41 16.21 17.12
N SER A 308 -3.57 15.84 18.11
CA SER A 308 -3.65 16.41 19.45
C SER A 308 -3.37 17.91 19.43
N GLN A 309 -3.98 18.61 20.36
CA GLN A 309 -3.79 20.06 20.48
C GLN A 309 -2.32 20.42 20.67
N GLU A 310 -1.60 19.69 21.49
CA GLU A 310 -0.16 19.90 21.74
C GLU A 310 0.66 19.80 20.44
N ALA A 311 0.38 18.80 19.60
CA ALA A 311 1.07 18.62 18.32
C ALA A 311 0.69 19.70 17.28
N ASP A 312 -0.57 20.15 17.29
CA ASP A 312 -1.02 21.24 16.42
C ASP A 312 -0.34 22.57 16.80
N GLU A 313 -0.33 22.91 18.09
CA GLU A 313 0.32 24.12 18.60
C GLU A 313 1.82 24.13 18.30
N ALA A 314 2.51 23.01 18.55
CA ALA A 314 3.92 22.87 18.23
C ALA A 314 4.21 23.01 16.73
N ALA A 315 3.33 22.46 15.88
CA ALA A 315 3.48 22.57 14.44
C ALA A 315 3.28 24.00 13.94
N ARG A 316 2.28 24.70 14.45
CA ARG A 316 2.01 26.11 14.11
C ARG A 316 3.16 27.00 14.51
N ALA A 317 3.68 26.85 15.75
CA ALA A 317 4.83 27.60 16.22
C ALA A 317 6.07 27.36 15.34
N TYR A 318 6.37 26.09 15.02
CA TYR A 318 7.47 25.73 14.13
C TYR A 318 7.33 26.34 12.72
N ILE A 319 6.12 26.29 12.13
CA ILE A 319 5.86 26.86 10.80
C ILE A 319 6.03 28.39 10.83
N GLY A 320 5.47 29.07 11.84
CA GLY A 320 5.63 30.52 12.01
C GLY A 320 7.07 30.94 12.10
N GLU A 321 7.88 30.23 12.88
CA GLU A 321 9.32 30.51 13.06
C GLU A 321 10.14 30.23 11.79
N GLN A 322 9.90 29.10 11.10
CA GLN A 322 10.76 28.65 10.00
C GLN A 322 10.35 29.19 8.62
N TYR A 323 9.05 29.47 8.40
CA TYR A 323 8.50 29.88 7.11
C TYR A 323 7.79 31.25 7.18
N GLY A 324 7.43 31.71 8.35
CA GLY A 324 6.71 32.96 8.58
C GLY A 324 5.22 32.74 8.86
N GLU A 325 4.60 33.70 9.58
CA GLU A 325 3.21 33.61 10.05
C GLU A 325 2.17 33.43 8.94
N HIS A 326 2.40 33.96 7.75
CA HIS A 326 1.49 33.83 6.61
C HIS A 326 1.44 32.41 6.04
N TYR A 327 2.42 31.54 6.36
CA TYR A 327 2.39 30.12 6.04
C TYR A 327 1.60 29.28 7.05
N VAL A 328 1.27 29.82 8.23
CA VAL A 328 0.46 29.12 9.22
C VAL A 328 -1.01 29.10 8.74
N SER A 329 -1.62 27.93 8.69
CA SER A 329 -3.01 27.81 8.27
C SER A 329 -3.94 28.51 9.26
N THR A 330 -4.74 29.44 8.77
CA THR A 330 -5.81 30.10 9.58
C THR A 330 -7.12 29.30 9.56
N ASN A 331 -7.25 28.33 8.67
CA ASN A 331 -8.41 27.47 8.62
C ASN A 331 -8.35 26.49 9.79
N GLU A 332 -9.09 26.77 10.83
CA GLU A 332 -9.64 25.75 11.71
C GLU A 332 -10.57 24.87 10.86
N LYS A 333 -10.01 23.98 10.07
CA LYS A 333 -10.78 22.86 9.53
C LYS A 333 -11.10 21.96 10.72
N VAL A 334 -12.11 22.41 11.45
CA VAL A 334 -12.92 21.61 12.31
C VAL A 334 -13.13 20.28 11.59
N LEU A 335 -12.60 19.24 12.19
CA LEU A 335 -13.03 17.88 11.96
C LEU A 335 -14.53 17.92 11.71
N LYS A 336 -14.99 17.44 10.55
CA LYS A 336 -16.42 17.25 10.34
C LYS A 336 -16.92 16.44 11.51
N LYS A 337 -17.79 17.03 12.31
CA LYS A 337 -18.40 16.43 13.51
C LYS A 337 -19.18 15.13 13.23
N ASP A 338 -19.34 14.78 11.95
CA ASP A 338 -20.22 13.71 11.49
C ASP A 338 -19.53 12.37 11.19
N GLN A 339 -18.22 12.27 11.31
CA GLN A 339 -17.57 10.96 11.33
C GLN A 339 -17.42 10.55 12.80
N LYS A 340 -18.12 9.50 13.22
CA LYS A 340 -17.88 8.74 14.46
C LYS A 340 -16.47 8.14 14.37
N ILE A 341 -15.50 8.99 14.68
CA ILE A 341 -14.09 8.59 14.76
C ILE A 341 -13.93 8.01 16.14
N GLN A 342 -13.32 6.85 16.24
CA GLN A 342 -12.79 6.35 17.50
C GLN A 342 -11.91 7.43 18.11
N ASP A 343 -12.40 8.07 19.17
CA ASP A 343 -11.84 9.31 19.73
C ASP A 343 -10.42 9.17 20.28
N ALA A 344 -9.90 7.92 20.32
CA ALA A 344 -8.61 7.59 20.89
C ALA A 344 -7.43 7.68 19.90
N HIS A 345 -7.67 7.62 18.58
CA HIS A 345 -6.59 7.57 17.60
C HIS A 345 -6.26 8.93 17.00
N GLU A 346 -4.98 9.14 16.75
CA GLU A 346 -4.45 10.31 16.02
C GLU A 346 -3.94 9.88 14.65
N ALA A 347 -3.75 10.86 13.76
CA ALA A 347 -3.06 10.68 12.49
C ALA A 347 -1.60 10.27 12.70
N ILE A 348 -1.00 9.69 11.66
CA ILE A 348 0.44 9.38 11.63
C ILE A 348 1.21 10.70 11.44
N ARG A 349 1.98 11.07 12.45
CA ARG A 349 2.75 12.30 12.50
C ARG A 349 4.11 12.10 13.20
N PRO A 350 5.10 12.99 13.03
CA PRO A 350 6.26 12.99 13.89
C PRO A 350 5.85 13.24 15.36
N THR A 351 6.52 12.57 16.29
CA THR A 351 6.30 12.80 17.74
C THR A 351 6.80 14.18 18.19
N ASP A 352 7.73 14.74 17.44
CA ASP A 352 8.33 16.04 17.68
C ASP A 352 8.72 16.66 16.32
N ILE A 353 8.02 17.73 15.95
CA ILE A 353 8.23 18.39 14.65
C ILE A 353 9.60 19.02 14.53
N SER A 354 10.23 19.42 15.65
CA SER A 354 11.56 20.00 15.67
C SER A 354 12.66 19.01 15.25
N ARG A 355 12.38 17.71 15.34
CA ARG A 355 13.25 16.65 14.80
C ARG A 355 13.11 16.57 13.29
N THR A 356 13.66 17.54 12.60
CA THR A 356 13.61 17.58 11.14
C THR A 356 14.28 16.33 10.52
N PRO A 357 13.90 15.94 9.29
CA PRO A 357 14.54 14.82 8.61
C PRO A 357 16.06 14.92 8.54
N VAL A 358 16.59 16.13 8.38
CA VAL A 358 18.05 16.37 8.30
C VAL A 358 18.73 15.99 9.62
N MET A 359 18.16 16.36 10.76
CA MET A 359 18.73 16.09 12.09
C MET A 359 18.80 14.60 12.42
N VAL A 360 17.83 13.79 11.96
CA VAL A 360 17.78 12.36 12.28
C VAL A 360 18.41 11.47 11.20
N LYS A 361 18.88 12.04 10.09
CA LYS A 361 19.37 11.32 8.91
C LYS A 361 20.44 10.29 9.22
N GLU A 362 21.43 10.66 10.02
CA GLU A 362 22.57 9.80 10.38
C GLU A 362 22.17 8.60 11.25
N SER A 363 21.06 8.70 11.98
CA SER A 363 20.55 7.65 12.87
C SER A 363 19.61 6.68 12.16
N LEU A 364 19.21 6.97 10.92
CA LEU A 364 18.24 6.21 10.16
C LEU A 364 18.88 5.46 8.99
N SER A 365 18.39 4.26 8.71
CA SER A 365 18.66 3.64 7.42
C SER A 365 18.05 4.49 6.29
N ARG A 366 18.56 4.31 5.05
CA ARG A 366 18.07 5.05 3.88
C ARG A 366 16.55 4.96 3.72
N ASP A 367 15.97 3.79 3.91
CA ASP A 367 14.52 3.57 3.73
C ASP A 367 13.72 4.15 4.89
N GLN A 368 14.20 4.04 6.14
CA GLN A 368 13.59 4.69 7.30
C GLN A 368 13.59 6.21 7.14
N PHE A 369 14.72 6.77 6.70
CA PHE A 369 14.84 8.20 6.44
C PHE A 369 13.83 8.69 5.41
N ARG A 370 13.70 8.00 4.27
CA ARG A 370 12.75 8.37 3.21
C ARG A 370 11.30 8.33 3.71
N LEU A 371 10.95 7.31 4.49
CA LEU A 371 9.60 7.20 5.04
C LEU A 371 9.34 8.28 6.11
N TYR A 372 10.29 8.51 7.02
CA TYR A 372 10.17 9.57 8.02
C TYR A 372 10.06 10.95 7.39
N GLN A 373 10.87 11.24 6.36
CA GLN A 373 10.81 12.49 5.61
C GLN A 373 9.44 12.69 4.95
N LEU A 374 8.84 11.63 4.39
CA LEU A 374 7.51 11.68 3.80
C LEU A 374 6.45 12.02 4.86
N ILE A 375 6.49 11.36 6.02
CA ILE A 375 5.55 11.60 7.13
C ILE A 375 5.71 13.02 7.67
N TRP A 376 6.95 13.44 7.92
CA TRP A 376 7.26 14.76 8.46
C TRP A 376 6.77 15.87 7.51
N LYS A 377 7.11 15.79 6.23
CA LYS A 377 6.69 16.77 5.22
C LYS A 377 5.17 16.86 5.11
N ARG A 378 4.49 15.72 5.07
CA ARG A 378 3.02 15.66 4.98
C ARG A 378 2.35 16.30 6.19
N PHE A 379 2.85 16.00 7.39
CA PHE A 379 2.34 16.57 8.62
C PHE A 379 2.53 18.08 8.66
N THR A 380 3.75 18.56 8.38
CA THR A 380 4.05 20.00 8.33
C THR A 380 3.17 20.71 7.32
N ALA A 381 3.08 20.20 6.09
CA ALA A 381 2.23 20.76 5.04
C ALA A 381 0.74 20.82 5.46
N SER A 382 0.26 19.83 6.20
CA SER A 382 -1.14 19.78 6.64
C SER A 382 -1.54 20.91 7.59
N ARG A 383 -0.55 21.57 8.21
CA ARG A 383 -0.74 22.73 9.11
C ARG A 383 -0.40 24.06 8.44
N MET A 384 -0.02 24.04 7.16
CA MET A 384 0.33 25.22 6.38
C MET A 384 -0.87 25.77 5.60
N SER A 385 -0.77 27.04 5.24
CA SER A 385 -1.73 27.74 4.40
C SER A 385 -1.86 27.12 3.02
N ALA A 386 -3.05 27.21 2.43
CA ALA A 386 -3.32 26.75 1.08
C ALA A 386 -2.48 27.51 0.03
N ALA A 387 -2.10 26.81 -1.04
CA ALA A 387 -1.48 27.45 -2.19
C ALA A 387 -2.53 28.24 -3.01
N LYS A 388 -2.14 29.38 -3.54
CA LYS A 388 -3.00 30.25 -4.36
C LYS A 388 -2.45 30.37 -5.77
N TYR A 389 -3.35 30.27 -6.72
CA TYR A 389 -3.06 30.36 -8.15
C TYR A 389 -3.89 31.49 -8.75
N GLU A 390 -3.25 32.32 -9.56
CA GLU A 390 -3.94 33.11 -10.56
C GLU A 390 -4.25 32.22 -11.77
N THR A 391 -5.50 32.22 -12.21
CA THR A 391 -5.94 31.44 -13.36
C THR A 391 -6.37 32.38 -14.49
N THR A 392 -6.00 32.05 -15.71
CA THR A 392 -6.44 32.76 -16.91
C THR A 392 -7.07 31.75 -17.85
N SER A 393 -8.32 31.99 -18.22
CA SER A 393 -9.03 31.22 -19.25
C SER A 393 -9.31 32.16 -20.43
N VAL A 394 -8.94 31.71 -21.61
CA VAL A 394 -9.13 32.45 -22.86
C VAL A 394 -9.98 31.62 -23.78
N LYS A 395 -10.99 32.26 -24.41
CA LYS A 395 -11.74 31.68 -25.50
C LYS A 395 -11.36 32.39 -26.80
N ILE A 396 -11.09 31.61 -27.85
CA ILE A 396 -10.78 32.05 -29.19
C ILE A 396 -11.94 31.59 -30.07
N GLY A 397 -12.67 32.54 -30.65
CA GLY A 397 -13.73 32.26 -31.60
C GLY A 397 -13.17 31.99 -32.98
N ALA A 398 -13.79 31.05 -33.69
CA ALA A 398 -13.53 30.68 -35.08
C ALA A 398 -14.86 30.39 -35.77
N GLY A 399 -15.56 31.45 -36.25
CA GLY A 399 -16.94 31.33 -36.71
C GLY A 399 -17.89 30.91 -35.57
N GLU A 400 -18.57 29.79 -35.76
CA GLU A 400 -19.41 29.19 -34.71
C GLU A 400 -18.62 28.39 -33.66
N TYR A 401 -17.35 28.12 -33.89
CA TYR A 401 -16.50 27.27 -33.05
C TYR A 401 -15.65 28.07 -32.07
N THR A 402 -15.24 27.38 -31.01
CA THR A 402 -14.45 27.99 -29.94
C THR A 402 -13.24 27.10 -29.62
N PHE A 403 -12.07 27.72 -29.50
CA PHE A 403 -10.89 27.10 -28.87
C PHE A 403 -10.71 27.70 -27.46
N THR A 404 -10.14 26.91 -26.57
CA THR A 404 -9.92 27.30 -25.19
C THR A 404 -8.46 27.15 -24.77
N VAL A 405 -7.97 28.13 -23.99
CA VAL A 405 -6.67 28.08 -23.35
C VAL A 405 -6.89 28.24 -21.83
N ALA A 406 -6.30 27.35 -21.04
CA ALA A 406 -6.28 27.49 -19.61
C ALA A 406 -4.83 27.59 -19.12
N ALA A 407 -4.55 28.61 -18.35
CA ALA A 407 -3.25 28.83 -17.74
C ALA A 407 -3.39 29.11 -16.24
N SER A 408 -2.38 28.74 -15.47
CA SER A 408 -2.34 29.05 -14.04
C SER A 408 -0.91 29.40 -13.62
N LYS A 409 -0.81 30.41 -12.75
CA LYS A 409 0.44 30.86 -12.16
C LYS A 409 0.33 30.80 -10.64
N ILE A 410 1.33 30.23 -9.98
CA ILE A 410 1.40 30.23 -8.52
C ILE A 410 1.70 31.66 -8.07
N ILE A 411 0.81 32.23 -7.25
CA ILE A 411 1.00 33.55 -6.60
C ILE A 411 1.41 33.41 -5.15
N PHE A 412 1.05 32.29 -4.52
CA PHE A 412 1.52 31.89 -3.20
C PHE A 412 1.61 30.38 -3.12
N ASP A 413 2.79 29.86 -2.79
CA ASP A 413 3.05 28.41 -2.79
C ASP A 413 2.50 27.70 -1.55
N GLY A 414 2.34 28.42 -0.41
CA GLY A 414 1.77 27.83 0.80
C GLY A 414 2.43 26.52 1.20
N PHE A 415 1.62 25.47 1.44
CA PHE A 415 2.11 24.15 1.82
C PHE A 415 3.04 23.50 0.77
N MET A 416 2.97 23.94 -0.47
CA MET A 416 3.79 23.38 -1.56
C MET A 416 5.29 23.69 -1.40
N SER A 417 5.65 24.69 -0.58
CA SER A 417 7.05 24.95 -0.21
C SER A 417 7.70 23.75 0.52
N VAL A 418 6.91 22.91 1.18
CA VAL A 418 7.37 21.72 1.93
C VAL A 418 7.00 20.40 1.24
N TYR A 419 5.81 20.33 0.66
CA TYR A 419 5.22 19.11 0.14
C TYR A 419 4.56 19.33 -1.21
N MET A 420 5.27 18.93 -2.26
CA MET A 420 4.74 18.89 -3.63
C MET A 420 4.40 17.45 -4.02
N GLN A 421 3.23 17.25 -4.62
CA GLN A 421 2.85 15.98 -5.24
C GLN A 421 3.35 15.94 -6.69
N GLU A 422 3.55 14.73 -7.25
CA GLU A 422 4.01 14.61 -8.65
C GLU A 422 3.10 15.32 -9.66
N GLU A 423 1.81 15.36 -9.36
CA GLU A 423 0.80 16.07 -10.16
C GLU A 423 1.03 17.57 -10.21
N ASP A 424 1.68 18.15 -9.21
CA ASP A 424 1.99 19.58 -9.15
C ASP A 424 3.15 19.98 -10.05
N ASN A 425 3.94 19.02 -10.50
CA ASN A 425 5.06 19.23 -11.44
C ASN A 425 4.61 19.29 -12.91
N GLN A 426 3.33 19.08 -13.21
CA GLN A 426 2.83 19.33 -14.56
C GLN A 426 3.02 20.81 -14.87
N LYS A 427 3.72 21.08 -15.96
CA LYS A 427 4.01 22.44 -16.44
C LYS A 427 2.68 23.19 -16.58
N SER A 428 2.39 24.07 -15.62
CA SER A 428 1.33 25.05 -15.81
C SER A 428 1.69 25.85 -17.05
N ASN A 429 0.83 25.88 -18.04
CA ASN A 429 0.98 26.80 -19.15
C ASN A 429 0.96 28.22 -18.55
N VAL A 430 2.09 28.85 -18.51
CA VAL A 430 2.19 30.25 -18.09
C VAL A 430 2.02 31.07 -19.35
N LEU A 431 0.92 31.78 -19.43
CA LEU A 431 0.76 32.80 -20.50
C LEU A 431 1.70 33.95 -20.14
N SER A 432 2.72 34.13 -20.96
CA SER A 432 3.69 35.25 -20.85
C SER A 432 3.13 36.57 -21.39
N GLN A 433 1.89 36.58 -21.87
CA GLN A 433 1.33 37.62 -22.73
C GLN A 433 0.09 38.23 -22.11
N SER A 434 -0.09 39.53 -22.26
CA SER A 434 -1.36 40.19 -22.00
C SER A 434 -2.32 39.97 -23.16
N LEU A 435 -3.24 39.04 -22.99
CA LEU A 435 -4.30 38.74 -23.96
C LEU A 435 -5.53 39.57 -23.62
N GLU A 436 -6.12 40.18 -24.62
CA GLU A 436 -7.32 41.03 -24.48
C GLU A 436 -8.40 40.59 -25.47
N LYS A 437 -9.66 40.79 -25.06
CA LYS A 437 -10.81 40.54 -25.93
C LYS A 437 -10.72 41.43 -27.18
N GLY A 438 -11.05 40.88 -28.33
CA GLY A 438 -11.00 41.56 -29.61
C GLY A 438 -9.64 41.44 -30.35
N MET A 439 -8.63 40.81 -29.74
CA MET A 439 -7.36 40.56 -30.42
C MET A 439 -7.53 39.52 -31.52
N LYS A 440 -7.18 39.89 -32.75
CA LYS A 440 -7.12 38.98 -33.91
C LYS A 440 -5.85 38.13 -33.82
N LEU A 441 -6.02 36.85 -34.07
CA LEU A 441 -4.94 35.84 -34.03
C LEU A 441 -4.74 35.29 -35.46
N GLN A 442 -3.49 34.95 -35.76
CA GLN A 442 -3.18 34.24 -37.01
C GLN A 442 -3.00 32.75 -36.70
N LEU A 443 -3.83 31.91 -37.29
CA LEU A 443 -3.65 30.47 -37.23
C LEU A 443 -2.31 30.11 -37.90
N THR A 444 -1.49 29.33 -37.21
CA THR A 444 -0.24 28.79 -37.72
C THR A 444 -0.40 27.33 -38.16
N GLU A 445 -1.06 26.56 -37.33
CA GLU A 445 -1.24 25.11 -37.56
C GLU A 445 -2.45 24.59 -36.80
N LEU A 446 -3.19 23.67 -37.41
CA LEU A 446 -4.18 22.82 -36.73
C LEU A 446 -3.60 21.42 -36.64
N LYS A 447 -3.62 20.83 -35.41
CA LYS A 447 -3.07 19.50 -35.09
C LYS A 447 -4.18 18.54 -34.71
N PRO A 448 -4.75 17.82 -35.66
CA PRO A 448 -5.68 16.74 -35.37
C PRO A 448 -4.91 15.51 -34.87
N GLU A 449 -5.36 14.94 -33.77
CA GLU A 449 -4.79 13.72 -33.19
C GLU A 449 -5.88 12.68 -32.98
N GLN A 450 -5.65 11.47 -33.47
CA GLN A 450 -6.50 10.31 -33.27
C GLN A 450 -6.16 9.66 -31.93
N HIS A 451 -7.16 9.32 -31.17
CA HIS A 451 -7.05 8.63 -29.88
C HIS A 451 -8.02 7.47 -29.80
N PHE A 452 -7.71 6.53 -28.93
CA PHE A 452 -8.62 5.47 -28.55
C PHE A 452 -8.76 5.48 -27.03
N THR A 453 -9.98 5.27 -26.53
CA THR A 453 -10.21 5.08 -25.12
C THR A 453 -9.37 3.91 -24.61
N GLN A 454 -8.86 4.01 -23.39
CA GLN A 454 -8.00 2.99 -22.78
C GLN A 454 -8.80 2.20 -21.75
N PRO A 455 -8.52 0.90 -21.59
CA PRO A 455 -9.12 0.13 -20.53
C PRO A 455 -8.73 0.69 -19.16
N PRO A 456 -9.50 0.38 -18.08
CA PRO A 456 -9.09 0.76 -16.75
C PRO A 456 -7.72 0.13 -16.43
N ALA A 457 -6.91 0.83 -15.64
CA ALA A 457 -5.59 0.31 -15.28
C ALA A 457 -5.70 -0.87 -14.31
N HIS A 458 -4.76 -1.82 -14.43
CA HIS A 458 -4.59 -2.88 -13.42
C HIS A 458 -4.41 -2.29 -12.03
N TYR A 459 -4.84 -3.00 -11.01
CA TYR A 459 -4.57 -2.58 -9.65
C TYR A 459 -3.07 -2.63 -9.34
N THR A 460 -2.62 -1.63 -8.61
CA THR A 460 -1.36 -1.65 -7.85
C THR A 460 -1.67 -1.92 -6.39
N GLU A 461 -0.66 -2.21 -5.55
CA GLU A 461 -0.90 -2.32 -4.10
C GLU A 461 -1.57 -1.04 -3.55
N ALA A 462 -1.15 0.14 -4.03
CA ALA A 462 -1.70 1.43 -3.61
C ALA A 462 -3.17 1.61 -4.00
N SER A 463 -3.50 1.37 -5.28
CA SER A 463 -4.89 1.52 -5.75
C SER A 463 -5.81 0.45 -5.18
N LEU A 464 -5.30 -0.75 -4.87
CA LEU A 464 -6.07 -1.78 -4.17
C LEU A 464 -6.36 -1.39 -2.72
N VAL A 465 -5.38 -0.84 -1.98
CA VAL A 465 -5.62 -0.30 -0.62
C VAL A 465 -6.68 0.79 -0.65
N LYS A 466 -6.60 1.70 -1.62
CA LYS A 466 -7.59 2.76 -1.81
C LYS A 466 -9.00 2.18 -2.07
N ALA A 467 -9.11 1.22 -2.98
CA ALA A 467 -10.38 0.58 -3.30
C ALA A 467 -10.99 -0.17 -2.10
N LEU A 468 -10.17 -0.87 -1.32
CA LEU A 468 -10.60 -1.55 -0.10
C LEU A 468 -11.13 -0.54 0.94
N GLU A 469 -10.40 0.56 1.17
CA GLU A 469 -10.81 1.62 2.10
C GLU A 469 -12.12 2.29 1.66
N GLU A 470 -12.24 2.71 0.39
CA GLU A 470 -13.44 3.36 -0.15
C GLU A 470 -14.68 2.47 -0.08
N GLN A 471 -14.50 1.15 -0.18
CA GLN A 471 -15.58 0.17 -0.08
C GLN A 471 -15.81 -0.32 1.35
N GLY A 472 -15.07 0.17 2.34
CA GLY A 472 -15.21 -0.21 3.75
C GLY A 472 -14.69 -1.62 4.07
N ILE A 473 -13.86 -2.20 3.21
CA ILE A 473 -13.33 -3.57 3.32
C ILE A 473 -11.99 -3.56 4.03
N GLY A 474 -11.90 -4.30 5.13
CA GLY A 474 -10.70 -4.33 5.97
C GLY A 474 -10.56 -3.08 6.84
N ARG A 475 -9.45 -2.99 7.55
CA ARG A 475 -9.10 -1.91 8.48
C ARG A 475 -7.58 -1.68 8.43
N PRO A 476 -7.04 -0.62 9.04
CA PRO A 476 -5.61 -0.31 9.07
C PRO A 476 -4.69 -1.51 9.35
N SER A 477 -5.13 -2.42 10.21
CA SER A 477 -4.37 -3.64 10.57
C SER A 477 -4.35 -4.71 9.47
N THR A 478 -5.25 -4.68 8.47
CA THR A 478 -5.47 -5.78 7.52
C THR A 478 -5.09 -5.50 6.08
N TYR A 479 -4.97 -4.25 5.65
CA TYR A 479 -4.65 -3.94 4.25
C TYR A 479 -3.36 -4.63 3.77
N ALA A 480 -2.23 -4.36 4.42
CA ALA A 480 -0.95 -4.94 4.05
C ALA A 480 -0.90 -6.48 4.21
N PRO A 481 -1.41 -7.09 5.31
CA PRO A 481 -1.49 -8.53 5.43
C PRO A 481 -2.33 -9.20 4.34
N THR A 482 -3.47 -8.62 3.96
CA THR A 482 -4.34 -9.15 2.90
C THR A 482 -3.61 -9.20 1.57
N ILE A 483 -3.02 -8.09 1.14
CA ILE A 483 -2.26 -8.01 -0.11
C ILE A 483 -1.07 -8.97 -0.10
N THR A 484 -0.33 -9.01 1.01
CA THR A 484 0.79 -9.96 1.17
C THR A 484 0.31 -11.41 1.05
N THR A 485 -0.86 -11.73 1.62
CA THR A 485 -1.41 -13.08 1.59
C THR A 485 -1.80 -13.50 0.18
N ILE A 486 -2.55 -12.72 -0.58
CA ILE A 486 -2.98 -13.08 -1.94
C ILE A 486 -1.78 -13.23 -2.88
N ILE A 487 -0.72 -12.43 -2.71
CA ILE A 487 0.52 -12.56 -3.46
C ILE A 487 1.30 -13.82 -3.02
N SER A 488 1.45 -14.07 -1.72
CA SER A 488 2.17 -15.22 -1.21
C SER A 488 1.48 -16.56 -1.53
N ARG A 489 0.15 -16.57 -1.60
CA ARG A 489 -0.67 -17.70 -2.04
C ARG A 489 -0.69 -17.86 -3.55
N ARG A 490 -0.12 -16.89 -4.28
CA ARG A 490 -0.07 -16.87 -5.74
C ARG A 490 -1.43 -16.84 -6.42
N TYR A 491 -2.39 -16.26 -5.75
CA TYR A 491 -3.65 -15.90 -6.39
C TYR A 491 -3.45 -14.71 -7.33
N VAL A 492 -2.47 -13.88 -7.00
CA VAL A 492 -2.08 -12.69 -7.72
C VAL A 492 -0.56 -12.68 -7.90
N SER A 493 -0.08 -12.38 -9.09
CA SER A 493 1.31 -12.06 -9.39
C SER A 493 1.51 -10.54 -9.38
N LYS A 494 2.72 -10.12 -9.02
CA LYS A 494 3.11 -8.71 -9.09
C LYS A 494 4.21 -8.54 -10.11
N GLU A 495 3.91 -7.78 -11.17
CA GLU A 495 4.87 -7.41 -12.20
C GLU A 495 5.09 -5.91 -12.16
N GLN A 496 6.32 -5.50 -11.92
CA GLN A 496 6.65 -4.10 -11.64
C GLN A 496 5.82 -3.52 -10.48
N LYS A 497 4.80 -2.74 -10.79
CA LYS A 497 3.86 -2.15 -9.81
C LYS A 497 2.47 -2.77 -9.88
N ASN A 498 2.12 -3.43 -10.97
CA ASN A 498 0.79 -3.94 -11.25
C ASN A 498 0.58 -5.33 -10.65
N LEU A 499 -0.65 -5.60 -10.30
CA LEU A 499 -1.15 -6.88 -9.81
C LEU A 499 -1.96 -7.55 -10.92
N TYR A 500 -1.62 -8.80 -11.23
CA TYR A 500 -2.29 -9.62 -12.23
C TYR A 500 -2.86 -10.87 -11.58
N VAL A 501 -4.05 -11.27 -11.98
CA VAL A 501 -4.64 -12.54 -11.55
C VAL A 501 -3.83 -13.68 -12.18
N THR A 502 -3.60 -14.73 -11.41
CA THR A 502 -3.04 -15.98 -11.93
C THR A 502 -4.16 -16.96 -12.24
N GLU A 503 -3.89 -17.97 -13.07
CA GLU A 503 -4.83 -19.09 -13.31
C GLU A 503 -5.35 -19.70 -11.99
N LEU A 504 -4.44 -19.90 -11.02
CA LEU A 504 -4.81 -20.38 -9.69
C LEU A 504 -5.74 -19.41 -8.96
N GLY A 505 -5.50 -18.10 -9.07
CA GLY A 505 -6.34 -17.06 -8.48
C GLY A 505 -7.73 -17.04 -9.09
N GLU A 506 -7.82 -17.18 -10.40
CA GLU A 506 -9.09 -17.25 -11.13
C GLU A 506 -9.90 -18.48 -10.73
N VAL A 507 -9.29 -19.67 -10.70
CA VAL A 507 -9.94 -20.90 -10.24
C VAL A 507 -10.48 -20.76 -8.82
N VAL A 508 -9.66 -20.23 -7.89
CA VAL A 508 -10.10 -20.04 -6.50
C VAL A 508 -11.24 -19.00 -6.43
N ASN A 509 -11.15 -17.91 -7.18
CA ASN A 509 -12.20 -16.88 -7.22
C ASN A 509 -13.52 -17.45 -7.75
N ASN A 510 -13.47 -18.26 -8.82
CA ASN A 510 -14.66 -18.88 -9.42
C ASN A 510 -15.33 -19.85 -8.45
N ILE A 511 -14.55 -20.71 -7.76
CA ILE A 511 -15.07 -21.58 -6.71
C ILE A 511 -15.73 -20.76 -5.60
N MET A 512 -15.07 -19.69 -5.16
CA MET A 512 -15.61 -18.82 -4.10
C MET A 512 -16.88 -18.07 -4.55
N LYS A 513 -16.97 -17.63 -5.81
CA LYS A 513 -18.19 -16.99 -6.37
C LYS A 513 -19.34 -17.98 -6.50
N GLN A 514 -19.04 -19.22 -6.86
CA GLN A 514 -20.05 -20.27 -7.03
C GLN A 514 -20.60 -20.80 -5.70
N ALA A 515 -19.71 -21.18 -4.79
CA ALA A 515 -20.08 -21.91 -3.57
C ALA A 515 -20.26 -20.98 -2.35
N PHE A 516 -19.62 -19.81 -2.33
CA PHE A 516 -19.61 -18.89 -1.19
C PHE A 516 -19.88 -17.44 -1.61
N PRO A 517 -20.97 -17.16 -2.36
CA PRO A 517 -21.22 -15.84 -2.92
C PRO A 517 -21.28 -14.74 -1.85
N SER A 518 -21.82 -15.02 -0.67
CA SER A 518 -21.89 -14.09 0.46
C SER A 518 -20.50 -13.70 0.97
N ILE A 519 -19.56 -14.67 1.07
CA ILE A 519 -18.22 -14.44 1.60
C ILE A 519 -17.38 -13.54 0.67
N VAL A 520 -17.63 -13.57 -0.62
CA VAL A 520 -16.96 -12.73 -1.61
C VAL A 520 -17.75 -11.49 -1.99
N ASP A 521 -18.90 -11.28 -1.39
CA ASP A 521 -19.69 -10.06 -1.61
C ASP A 521 -19.07 -8.88 -0.89
N VAL A 522 -18.88 -7.79 -1.64
CA VAL A 522 -18.26 -6.55 -1.17
C VAL A 522 -19.08 -5.90 -0.07
N ARG A 523 -20.40 -5.81 -0.29
CA ARG A 523 -21.33 -5.13 0.64
C ARG A 523 -21.47 -5.92 1.93
N PHE A 524 -21.54 -7.25 1.82
CA PHE A 524 -21.61 -8.14 2.97
C PHE A 524 -20.34 -8.01 3.84
N THR A 525 -19.15 -8.02 3.22
CA THR A 525 -17.90 -7.87 3.96
C THR A 525 -17.78 -6.49 4.61
N ALA A 526 -18.17 -5.42 3.92
CA ALA A 526 -18.21 -4.07 4.50
C ALA A 526 -19.20 -3.97 5.67
N MET A 527 -20.38 -4.58 5.55
CA MET A 527 -21.36 -4.67 6.64
C MET A 527 -20.79 -5.41 7.86
N MET A 528 -20.09 -6.52 7.65
CA MET A 528 -19.47 -7.28 8.72
C MET A 528 -18.36 -6.49 9.44
N GLU A 529 -17.55 -5.72 8.69
CA GLU A 529 -16.56 -4.82 9.31
C GLU A 529 -17.26 -3.71 10.12
N GLY A 530 -18.37 -3.17 9.64
CA GLY A 530 -19.19 -2.20 10.39
C GLY A 530 -19.83 -2.81 11.65
N LEU A 531 -20.29 -4.06 11.60
CA LEU A 531 -20.80 -4.76 12.79
C LEU A 531 -19.70 -4.96 13.85
N LEU A 532 -18.46 -5.26 13.42
CA LEU A 532 -17.33 -5.35 14.35
C LEU A 532 -17.00 -3.99 14.99
N ASP A 533 -17.16 -2.89 14.27
CA ASP A 533 -17.01 -1.55 14.85
C ASP A 533 -18.15 -1.25 15.86
N CYS A 534 -19.39 -1.68 15.56
CA CYS A 534 -20.51 -1.59 16.50
C CYS A 534 -20.29 -2.43 17.80
N VAL A 535 -19.60 -3.57 17.69
CA VAL A 535 -19.17 -4.33 18.88
C VAL A 535 -18.13 -3.55 19.68
N GLU A 536 -17.18 -2.91 19.02
CA GLU A 536 -16.17 -2.06 19.65
C GLU A 536 -16.79 -0.85 20.37
N GLU A 537 -17.86 -0.27 19.80
CA GLU A 537 -18.65 0.79 20.42
C GLU A 537 -19.58 0.28 21.55
N GLY A 538 -19.66 -1.03 21.77
CA GLY A 538 -20.55 -1.65 22.77
C GLY A 538 -22.04 -1.63 22.40
N THR A 539 -22.40 -1.30 21.18
CA THR A 539 -23.79 -1.22 20.70
C THR A 539 -24.34 -2.56 20.22
N VAL A 540 -23.46 -3.52 19.88
CA VAL A 540 -23.79 -4.87 19.45
C VAL A 540 -22.99 -5.90 20.24
N GLN A 541 -23.63 -6.96 20.69
CA GLN A 541 -22.93 -8.06 21.35
C GLN A 541 -22.20 -8.96 20.34
N TRP A 542 -20.95 -9.27 20.58
CA TRP A 542 -20.11 -10.04 19.68
C TRP A 542 -20.65 -11.45 19.37
N LYS A 543 -21.25 -12.13 20.37
CA LYS A 543 -21.86 -13.45 20.17
C LYS A 543 -23.04 -13.42 19.19
N THR A 544 -23.79 -12.32 19.13
CA THR A 544 -24.87 -12.14 18.17
C THR A 544 -24.33 -12.11 16.73
N VAL A 545 -23.22 -11.43 16.49
CA VAL A 545 -22.59 -11.39 15.18
C VAL A 545 -22.17 -12.80 14.73
N VAL A 546 -21.52 -13.54 15.61
CA VAL A 546 -21.04 -14.90 15.34
C VAL A 546 -22.17 -15.89 15.14
N ARG A 547 -23.21 -15.82 15.98
CA ARG A 547 -24.41 -16.68 15.94
C ARG A 547 -25.20 -16.50 14.64
N ASN A 548 -25.30 -15.27 14.16
CA ASN A 548 -26.01 -14.99 12.91
C ASN A 548 -25.21 -15.38 11.66
N PHE A 549 -23.88 -15.41 11.76
CA PHE A 549 -23.00 -15.74 10.63
C PHE A 549 -22.82 -17.24 10.38
N TYR A 550 -22.68 -18.03 11.43
CA TYR A 550 -22.25 -19.42 11.34
C TYR A 550 -23.22 -20.36 10.60
N PRO A 551 -24.55 -20.30 10.81
CA PRO A 551 -25.49 -21.23 10.17
C PRO A 551 -25.44 -21.16 8.64
N ASP A 552 -25.41 -19.96 8.07
CA ASP A 552 -25.34 -19.76 6.63
C ASP A 552 -24.00 -20.26 6.06
N LEU A 553 -22.88 -19.94 6.72
CA LEU A 553 -21.59 -20.47 6.33
C LEU A 553 -21.55 -21.99 6.35
N LYS A 554 -22.12 -22.62 7.39
CA LYS A 554 -22.15 -24.09 7.51
C LYS A 554 -22.97 -24.70 6.38
N LYS A 555 -24.14 -24.16 6.10
CA LYS A 555 -25.00 -24.61 5.00
C LYS A 555 -24.26 -24.54 3.66
N ASP A 556 -23.58 -23.42 3.37
CA ASP A 556 -22.82 -23.23 2.15
C ASP A 556 -21.65 -24.22 2.05
N VAL A 557 -20.96 -24.51 3.15
CA VAL A 557 -19.86 -25.49 3.21
C VAL A 557 -20.38 -26.90 2.95
N ASP A 558 -21.48 -27.31 3.62
CA ASP A 558 -22.07 -28.64 3.48
C ASP A 558 -22.56 -28.87 2.02
N ALA A 559 -23.13 -27.85 1.38
CA ALA A 559 -23.49 -27.89 -0.04
C ALA A 559 -22.26 -27.97 -0.97
N ALA A 560 -21.26 -27.15 -0.72
CA ALA A 560 -20.05 -27.11 -1.53
C ALA A 560 -19.22 -28.41 -1.45
N GLU A 561 -19.23 -29.12 -0.34
CA GLU A 561 -18.58 -30.42 -0.21
C GLU A 561 -19.16 -31.45 -1.19
N GLN A 562 -20.49 -31.41 -1.43
CA GLN A 562 -21.22 -32.33 -2.29
C GLN A 562 -21.19 -31.90 -3.78
N GLU A 563 -21.37 -30.61 -4.05
CA GLU A 563 -21.59 -30.08 -5.40
C GLU A 563 -20.31 -29.73 -6.16
N LEU A 564 -19.23 -29.32 -5.46
CA LEU A 564 -18.00 -28.90 -6.14
C LEU A 564 -17.26 -30.10 -6.71
N GLU A 565 -16.93 -30.03 -7.98
CA GLU A 565 -16.05 -30.96 -8.65
C GLU A 565 -14.58 -30.65 -8.36
N LYS A 566 -13.72 -31.66 -8.57
CA LYS A 566 -12.28 -31.48 -8.45
C LYS A 566 -11.73 -30.75 -9.67
N VAL A 567 -11.09 -29.63 -9.46
CA VAL A 567 -10.43 -28.86 -10.52
C VAL A 567 -8.94 -29.24 -10.58
N GLU A 568 -8.49 -29.73 -11.71
CA GLU A 568 -7.07 -30.01 -11.97
C GLU A 568 -6.46 -28.83 -12.71
N ILE A 569 -5.53 -28.13 -12.05
CA ILE A 569 -4.74 -27.08 -12.68
C ILE A 569 -3.63 -27.77 -13.46
N GLN A 570 -3.58 -27.56 -14.77
CA GLN A 570 -2.52 -28.09 -15.61
C GLN A 570 -1.19 -27.41 -15.25
N ASP A 571 -0.19 -28.23 -15.02
CA ASP A 571 1.16 -27.69 -14.82
C ASP A 571 1.68 -27.11 -16.14
N GLU A 572 2.34 -25.97 -16.09
CA GLU A 572 2.97 -25.33 -17.25
C GLU A 572 4.09 -26.23 -17.81
N VAL A 573 3.85 -26.79 -18.99
CA VAL A 573 4.82 -27.66 -19.67
C VAL A 573 5.92 -26.81 -20.30
N THR A 574 7.16 -27.22 -20.11
CA THR A 574 8.33 -26.55 -20.67
C THR A 574 8.98 -27.40 -21.77
N ASP A 575 9.85 -26.76 -22.57
CA ASP A 575 10.68 -27.47 -23.57
C ASP A 575 11.85 -28.24 -22.95
N GLU A 576 12.07 -28.10 -21.64
CA GLU A 576 13.12 -28.82 -20.92
C GLU A 576 12.74 -30.29 -20.75
N ILE A 577 13.64 -31.16 -21.16
CA ILE A 577 13.47 -32.62 -21.13
C ILE A 577 14.03 -33.19 -19.83
N CYS A 578 13.32 -34.15 -19.27
CA CYS A 578 13.77 -34.90 -18.10
C CYS A 578 14.90 -35.87 -18.49
N ASP A 579 16.08 -35.70 -17.91
CA ASP A 579 17.26 -36.53 -18.20
C ASP A 579 17.10 -38.02 -17.81
N VAL A 580 16.07 -38.32 -16.99
CA VAL A 580 15.84 -39.69 -16.50
C VAL A 580 14.83 -40.44 -17.35
N CYS A 581 13.76 -39.81 -17.82
CA CYS A 581 12.66 -40.51 -18.51
C CYS A 581 12.22 -39.86 -19.84
N GLY A 582 12.88 -38.80 -20.30
CA GLY A 582 12.65 -38.15 -21.58
C GLY A 582 11.35 -37.36 -21.72
N ARG A 583 10.53 -37.22 -20.68
CA ARG A 583 9.30 -36.40 -20.70
C ARG A 583 9.64 -34.94 -20.58
N ASN A 584 8.84 -34.06 -21.19
CA ASN A 584 8.95 -32.64 -20.96
C ASN A 584 8.69 -32.31 -19.49
N MET A 585 9.57 -31.50 -18.89
CA MET A 585 9.44 -31.11 -17.51
C MET A 585 8.38 -30.00 -17.37
N VAL A 586 7.75 -29.95 -16.21
CA VAL A 586 6.73 -28.96 -15.87
C VAL A 586 7.23 -28.04 -14.79
N ILE A 587 6.78 -26.77 -14.83
CA ILE A 587 7.08 -25.81 -13.78
C ILE A 587 6.24 -26.13 -12.57
N LYS A 588 6.90 -26.48 -11.48
CA LYS A 588 6.27 -26.62 -10.16
C LYS A 588 6.82 -25.60 -9.19
N TYR A 589 6.12 -25.44 -8.13
CA TYR A 589 6.40 -24.43 -7.14
C TYR A 589 6.67 -25.08 -5.78
N GLY A 590 7.86 -24.85 -5.25
CA GLY A 590 8.30 -25.32 -3.94
C GLY A 590 8.46 -24.19 -2.91
N PRO A 591 8.91 -24.54 -1.70
CA PRO A 591 9.17 -23.56 -0.63
C PRO A 591 10.19 -22.48 -1.01
N HIS A 592 11.09 -22.79 -1.95
CA HIS A 592 12.16 -21.89 -2.38
C HIS A 592 11.90 -21.18 -3.72
N GLY A 593 10.72 -21.38 -4.33
CA GLY A 593 10.34 -20.76 -5.60
C GLY A 593 9.98 -21.78 -6.69
N ARG A 594 10.05 -21.33 -7.96
CA ARG A 594 9.83 -22.19 -9.13
C ARG A 594 10.95 -23.21 -9.29
N PHE A 595 10.59 -24.42 -9.69
CA PHE A 595 11.52 -25.46 -10.09
C PHE A 595 10.90 -26.32 -11.19
N LEU A 596 11.70 -26.96 -11.97
CA LEU A 596 11.28 -27.94 -12.98
C LEU A 596 11.12 -29.30 -12.31
N ALA A 597 9.99 -29.94 -12.53
CA ALA A 597 9.70 -31.29 -12.05
C ALA A 597 9.30 -32.19 -13.21
N CYS A 598 9.66 -33.45 -13.13
CA CYS A 598 9.17 -34.43 -14.09
C CYS A 598 7.69 -34.75 -13.81
N PRO A 599 6.80 -34.71 -14.82
CA PRO A 599 5.38 -35.06 -14.64
C PRO A 599 5.17 -36.54 -14.35
N GLY A 600 6.19 -37.38 -14.53
CA GLY A 600 6.17 -38.81 -14.22
C GLY A 600 6.26 -39.19 -12.74
N PHE A 601 6.09 -38.21 -11.81
CA PHE A 601 6.00 -38.53 -10.39
C PHE A 601 4.75 -39.39 -10.08
N PRO A 602 4.87 -40.46 -9.24
CA PRO A 602 5.99 -40.78 -8.34
C PRO A 602 7.10 -41.68 -8.95
N GLU A 603 6.93 -42.21 -10.16
CA GLU A 603 7.90 -43.11 -10.79
C GLU A 603 9.21 -42.39 -11.14
N CYS A 604 9.11 -41.19 -11.65
CA CYS A 604 10.25 -40.31 -11.90
C CYS A 604 10.22 -39.08 -10.99
N ARG A 605 11.21 -39.02 -10.11
CA ARG A 605 11.31 -37.92 -9.12
C ARG A 605 12.31 -36.84 -9.51
N ASN A 606 12.69 -36.77 -10.79
CA ASN A 606 13.71 -35.85 -11.25
C ASN A 606 13.21 -34.40 -11.13
N THR A 607 14.04 -33.51 -10.60
CA THR A 607 13.78 -32.06 -10.47
C THR A 607 15.02 -31.29 -10.87
N LYS A 608 14.79 -30.13 -11.53
CA LYS A 608 15.86 -29.20 -11.91
C LYS A 608 15.52 -27.80 -11.37
N PRO A 609 16.52 -26.94 -11.10
CA PRO A 609 16.26 -25.53 -10.79
C PRO A 609 15.61 -24.85 -12.00
N TYR A 610 14.57 -24.04 -11.75
CA TYR A 610 14.03 -23.16 -12.77
C TYR A 610 14.77 -21.82 -12.74
N TYR A 611 15.30 -21.43 -13.89
CA TYR A 611 15.96 -20.15 -14.05
C TYR A 611 15.23 -19.29 -15.07
N GLU A 612 14.98 -18.04 -14.71
CA GLU A 612 14.40 -17.04 -15.62
C GLU A 612 15.47 -16.60 -16.62
N LYS A 613 15.30 -16.94 -17.89
CA LYS A 613 16.15 -16.52 -19.00
C LYS A 613 15.90 -15.05 -19.28
N ILE A 614 16.94 -14.24 -19.43
CA ILE A 614 16.82 -12.79 -19.68
C ILE A 614 16.97 -12.42 -21.17
N GLY A 615 17.05 -13.42 -22.05
CA GLY A 615 17.20 -13.20 -23.50
C GLY A 615 18.59 -12.72 -23.93
N VAL A 616 19.62 -12.88 -23.08
CA VAL A 616 20.99 -12.45 -23.34
C VAL A 616 21.92 -13.63 -23.28
N SER A 617 22.81 -13.76 -24.28
CA SER A 617 23.83 -14.78 -24.32
C SER A 617 25.03 -14.44 -23.42
N CYS A 618 25.58 -15.47 -22.78
CA CYS A 618 26.75 -15.32 -21.93
C CYS A 618 27.99 -14.85 -22.76
N PRO A 619 28.64 -13.76 -22.36
CA PRO A 619 29.79 -13.22 -23.09
C PRO A 619 31.02 -14.16 -23.06
N LYS A 620 31.05 -15.15 -22.15
CA LYS A 620 32.16 -16.12 -22.03
C LYS A 620 31.94 -17.42 -22.84
N CYS A 621 30.72 -17.99 -22.76
CA CYS A 621 30.46 -19.31 -23.35
C CYS A 621 29.29 -19.33 -24.36
N GLY A 622 28.60 -18.24 -24.57
CA GLY A 622 27.48 -18.12 -25.51
C GLY A 622 26.15 -18.71 -25.06
N LYS A 623 26.09 -19.45 -23.92
CA LYS A 623 24.85 -20.02 -23.35
C LYS A 623 24.02 -18.93 -22.68
N ASP A 624 22.79 -19.24 -22.29
CA ASP A 624 21.87 -18.25 -21.69
C ASP A 624 22.40 -17.66 -20.39
N VAL A 625 22.20 -16.34 -20.24
CA VAL A 625 22.33 -15.67 -18.95
C VAL A 625 20.98 -15.72 -18.25
N VAL A 626 21.00 -16.08 -16.96
CA VAL A 626 19.80 -16.29 -16.14
C VAL A 626 19.87 -15.52 -14.83
N LEU A 627 18.70 -15.22 -14.29
CA LEU A 627 18.60 -14.59 -12.99
C LEU A 627 18.75 -15.63 -11.87
N LYS A 628 19.80 -15.48 -11.06
CA LYS A 628 20.12 -16.36 -9.92
C LYS A 628 20.01 -15.60 -8.58
N LYS A 629 19.99 -16.33 -7.48
CA LYS A 629 20.05 -15.76 -6.12
C LYS A 629 21.22 -16.35 -5.35
N THR A 630 21.92 -15.50 -4.61
CA THR A 630 22.93 -15.94 -3.64
C THR A 630 22.26 -16.64 -2.45
N GLN A 631 23.02 -17.36 -1.63
CA GLN A 631 22.53 -17.98 -0.37
C GLN A 631 21.86 -16.96 0.57
N LYS A 632 22.29 -15.70 0.53
CA LYS A 632 21.69 -14.58 1.29
C LYS A 632 20.49 -13.93 0.60
N GLY A 633 19.99 -14.51 -0.51
CA GLY A 633 18.80 -14.05 -1.24
C GLY A 633 19.02 -12.85 -2.18
N ARG A 634 20.24 -12.35 -2.35
CA ARG A 634 20.54 -11.24 -3.28
C ARG A 634 20.52 -11.76 -4.73
N LYS A 635 19.77 -11.07 -5.59
CA LYS A 635 19.68 -11.39 -7.04
C LYS A 635 20.96 -10.98 -7.77
N TYR A 636 21.39 -11.81 -8.72
CA TYR A 636 22.48 -11.55 -9.66
C TYR A 636 22.20 -12.26 -10.98
N TYR A 637 22.88 -11.85 -12.04
CA TYR A 637 22.81 -12.46 -13.35
C TYR A 637 24.03 -13.34 -13.57
N GLY A 638 23.85 -14.58 -13.96
CA GLY A 638 24.93 -15.53 -14.15
C GLY A 638 24.67 -16.46 -15.32
N CYS A 639 25.71 -17.08 -15.85
CA CYS A 639 25.56 -18.11 -16.85
C CYS A 639 24.70 -19.28 -16.33
N ILE A 640 23.87 -19.86 -17.19
CA ILE A 640 23.10 -21.06 -16.85
C ILE A 640 24.02 -22.21 -16.43
N ASP A 641 25.17 -22.33 -17.06
CA ASP A 641 26.20 -23.33 -16.86
C ASP A 641 27.14 -23.06 -15.66
N ASN A 642 26.82 -22.16 -14.78
CA ASN A 642 27.62 -21.97 -13.56
C ASN A 642 27.41 -23.17 -12.61
N PRO A 643 28.49 -23.85 -12.15
CA PRO A 643 29.84 -23.31 -11.98
C PRO A 643 30.83 -23.53 -13.14
N GLU A 644 30.54 -24.31 -14.16
CA GLU A 644 31.47 -24.57 -15.29
C GLU A 644 31.84 -23.28 -16.04
N CYS A 645 30.89 -22.34 -16.13
CA CYS A 645 31.12 -20.98 -16.60
C CYS A 645 30.89 -19.97 -15.47
N ASP A 646 31.93 -19.29 -15.08
CA ASP A 646 32.00 -18.40 -13.93
C ASP A 646 31.42 -16.97 -14.19
N PHE A 647 30.77 -16.78 -15.36
CA PHE A 647 30.18 -15.45 -15.67
C PHE A 647 29.14 -15.01 -14.64
N MET A 648 29.35 -13.85 -14.06
CA MET A 648 28.44 -13.23 -13.09
C MET A 648 28.40 -11.70 -13.26
N SER A 649 27.20 -11.13 -13.16
CA SER A 649 26.99 -9.68 -13.13
C SER A 649 25.94 -9.29 -12.09
N TRP A 650 26.19 -8.19 -11.36
CA TRP A 650 25.21 -7.62 -10.43
C TRP A 650 24.16 -6.74 -11.11
N GLN A 651 24.44 -6.30 -12.33
CA GLN A 651 23.53 -5.50 -13.17
C GLN A 651 23.06 -6.38 -14.32
N LYS A 652 21.87 -6.09 -14.83
CA LYS A 652 21.30 -6.84 -15.96
C LYS A 652 22.19 -6.63 -17.20
N PRO A 653 22.79 -7.69 -17.78
CA PRO A 653 23.51 -7.60 -19.03
C PRO A 653 22.56 -7.23 -20.17
N SER A 654 23.05 -6.42 -21.10
CA SER A 654 22.37 -6.08 -22.35
C SER A 654 22.81 -7.05 -23.46
N ALA A 655 21.93 -7.29 -24.43
CA ALA A 655 22.28 -8.05 -25.63
C ALA A 655 23.30 -7.32 -26.51
N LYS A 656 23.47 -5.99 -26.33
CA LYS A 656 24.40 -5.16 -27.09
C LYS A 656 25.83 -5.32 -26.58
N LYS A 657 26.78 -5.30 -27.52
CA LYS A 657 28.20 -5.19 -27.21
C LYS A 657 28.65 -3.73 -27.33
N CYS A 658 29.64 -3.37 -26.55
CA CYS A 658 30.20 -2.01 -26.58
C CYS A 658 30.84 -1.74 -27.95
N PRO A 659 30.45 -0.68 -28.66
CA PRO A 659 31.00 -0.38 -29.98
C PRO A 659 32.45 0.10 -29.91
N VAL A 660 32.94 0.49 -28.74
CA VAL A 660 34.32 1.00 -28.54
C VAL A 660 35.31 -0.11 -28.23
N CYS A 661 34.96 -1.05 -27.30
CA CYS A 661 35.89 -2.06 -26.82
C CYS A 661 35.40 -3.51 -27.00
N GLY A 662 34.19 -3.72 -27.54
CA GLY A 662 33.63 -5.05 -27.76
C GLY A 662 33.14 -5.79 -26.49
N SER A 663 33.37 -5.24 -25.30
CA SER A 663 32.92 -5.82 -24.03
C SER A 663 31.40 -5.83 -23.92
N TYR A 664 30.85 -6.71 -23.07
CA TYR A 664 29.41 -6.71 -22.80
C TYR A 664 28.98 -5.40 -22.09
N MET A 665 27.73 -5.03 -22.27
CA MET A 665 27.16 -3.84 -21.64
C MET A 665 26.15 -4.24 -20.57
N VAL A 666 25.88 -3.34 -19.65
CA VAL A 666 24.93 -3.55 -18.54
C VAL A 666 23.93 -2.40 -18.43
N GLU A 667 22.71 -2.74 -18.05
CA GLU A 667 21.65 -1.76 -17.83
C GLU A 667 21.83 -1.03 -16.48
N LYS A 668 21.81 0.32 -16.51
CA LYS A 668 21.89 1.19 -15.33
C LYS A 668 20.80 2.28 -15.40
N GLY A 669 19.61 1.98 -14.90
CA GLY A 669 18.44 2.86 -15.04
C GLY A 669 18.07 3.03 -16.51
N ASN A 670 18.01 4.27 -17.02
CA ASN A 670 17.71 4.57 -18.42
C ASN A 670 18.93 4.59 -19.35
N LYS A 671 20.06 4.02 -18.91
CA LYS A 671 21.31 3.98 -19.66
C LYS A 671 21.82 2.56 -19.78
N ILE A 672 22.49 2.27 -20.90
CA ILE A 672 23.27 1.08 -21.12
C ILE A 672 24.74 1.47 -21.05
N VAL A 673 25.52 0.85 -20.17
CA VAL A 673 26.87 1.25 -19.84
C VAL A 673 27.84 0.09 -20.15
N CYS A 674 28.99 0.37 -20.68
CA CYS A 674 30.05 -0.64 -20.87
C CYS A 674 30.44 -1.26 -19.52
N SER A 675 30.60 -2.58 -19.46
CA SER A 675 31.05 -3.30 -18.25
C SER A 675 32.51 -2.99 -17.89
N GLU A 676 33.31 -2.59 -18.89
CA GLU A 676 34.72 -2.23 -18.70
C GLU A 676 34.79 -0.79 -18.17
N THR A 677 35.27 -0.65 -16.93
CA THR A 677 35.29 0.64 -16.24
C THR A 677 36.24 1.67 -16.89
N THR A 678 37.26 1.19 -17.58
CA THR A 678 38.21 2.04 -18.30
C THR A 678 37.69 2.56 -19.63
N CYS A 679 36.69 1.89 -20.22
CA CYS A 679 36.12 2.27 -21.51
C CYS A 679 35.18 3.50 -21.40
N GLY A 680 34.38 3.56 -20.34
CA GLY A 680 33.51 4.69 -20.05
C GLY A 680 32.35 4.93 -21.03
N TYR A 681 32.13 4.06 -22.03
CA TYR A 681 31.05 4.23 -23.02
C TYR A 681 29.67 4.09 -22.39
N VAL A 682 28.77 5.02 -22.72
CA VAL A 682 27.40 5.09 -22.22
C VAL A 682 26.45 5.42 -23.35
N GLU A 683 25.37 4.67 -23.45
CA GLU A 683 24.28 4.85 -24.42
C GLU A 683 22.96 5.06 -23.69
N GLN A 684 22.06 5.85 -24.24
CA GLN A 684 20.69 5.98 -23.73
C GLN A 684 19.87 4.76 -24.18
N LYS A 685 19.08 4.19 -23.27
CA LYS A 685 18.18 3.08 -23.57
C LYS A 685 17.05 3.58 -24.49
N SER A 686 16.88 2.96 -25.66
CA SER A 686 15.76 3.23 -26.55
C SER A 686 14.47 2.59 -26.03
N LYS A 687 13.30 3.01 -26.54
CA LYS A 687 12.02 2.40 -26.14
C LYS A 687 11.86 0.94 -26.62
N GLU A 688 12.72 0.49 -27.50
CA GLU A 688 12.75 -0.87 -28.07
C GLU A 688 13.73 -1.80 -27.34
N ASP A 689 14.61 -1.31 -26.52
CA ASP A 689 15.51 -2.06 -25.63
C ASP A 689 14.84 -2.32 -24.27
#